data_97b4f227f4c39367bff1e3a20a093c41
#
_entry.id   97b4f227f4c39367bff1e3a20a093c41
#
_cell.length_a   1.000
_cell.length_b   1.000
_cell.length_c   1.000
_cell.angle_alpha   90.00
_cell.angle_beta   90.00
_cell.angle_gamma   90.00
#
_symmetry.space_group_name_H-M   'P 1'
#
loop_
_entity.id
_entity.type
_entity.pdbx_description
1 polymer ?
#
loop_
_entity_poly.entity_id
_entity_poly.type
_entity_poly.pdbx_seq_one_letter_code
_entity_poly.pdbx_strand_id
1 'polypeptide(L)'
;MKKTIIAVMSFLACAVGHAQNPYLPLWEHLPDGEPRVFEDPDHPGQYRAYIIGSHDMTYTAYCGNDIRMWSAPVSDLSQWRDEGPIFSHYVNGQWDTMYAPDLVETTDRRTGKRTYWLYPHSRGWGRVAMVCKGDRPNGPFTPVNLTADGTRCVDGSLIDFDPSVFVERIDNPRDADYARGYRAYVFYGFRHSTAFELNPDNMYGVRPGTQVHDYFLPASERYGVVRDPEGTQYPALCRGQNPGDFNFFEASSIRQVGNKYVMVFSGYSGPDYGLSSTNSALRYAYGDSPLGPWRSGGVLVDSRGVVPNENGSHLTTTNFAHNTHGSLQQINGQWYVFYHRAPRGFGNARQPMVAPVKIECDKRSVAQGGKVRIVAYDPYAKNHEWTAAAADGNVYTGAEVTSEGFQIFGLNPYQKYSAGIACYVNGNNWMQDNFDNWDNNMDLAGITNGGVVGFKYFGFGGLARDTKGVKAFAGTAKGDHTMLNLQLTPGGHGSVRIHVMLDGPYANDTWKGREIAVIDIPADARQERATYSVPVPAVEGLKGKHALYLVTEGADLRPTPLDRNPYNRSPKPQRPQGLFDLHSLEFTKAGMACTIDEKPIVKITVDGHEVALPTQPQFATNANGIMDLGHYQAYAPLHEGSTV
;
A
#
# COMPACT_ATOMS: atom_id res chain seq x y z
N MET A 1 25.12 -34.22 -15.23
CA MET A 1 24.47 -33.67 -14.05
C MET A 1 23.19 -33.00 -14.55
N LYS A 2 22.03 -33.56 -14.27
CA LYS A 2 20.73 -32.97 -14.62
C LYS A 2 20.50 -31.78 -13.69
N LYS A 3 20.48 -30.55 -14.23
CA LYS A 3 20.06 -29.38 -13.47
C LYS A 3 18.55 -29.50 -13.24
N THR A 4 18.17 -29.81 -12.02
CA THR A 4 16.76 -29.73 -11.61
C THR A 4 16.43 -28.26 -11.49
N ILE A 5 15.68 -27.72 -12.43
CA ILE A 5 15.12 -26.37 -12.34
C ILE A 5 13.90 -26.51 -11.43
N ILE A 6 14.01 -26.04 -10.20
CA ILE A 6 12.87 -25.86 -9.30
C ILE A 6 12.21 -24.56 -9.75
N ALA A 7 11.15 -24.65 -10.55
CA ALA A 7 10.32 -23.51 -10.85
C ALA A 7 9.37 -23.31 -9.65
N VAL A 8 9.50 -22.19 -8.97
CA VAL A 8 8.52 -21.72 -8.01
C VAL A 8 7.28 -21.35 -8.83
N MET A 9 6.22 -22.12 -8.69
CA MET A 9 4.94 -21.73 -9.24
C MET A 9 4.37 -20.62 -8.37
N SER A 10 4.69 -19.36 -8.72
CA SER A 10 3.78 -18.28 -8.41
C SER A 10 2.51 -18.57 -9.19
N PHE A 11 1.41 -18.84 -8.50
CA PHE A 11 0.16 -19.09 -9.18
C PHE A 11 -0.16 -17.94 -10.11
N LEU A 12 -0.03 -18.15 -11.43
CA LEU A 12 -0.88 -17.45 -12.36
C LEU A 12 -2.31 -18.01 -12.16
N ALA A 13 -2.99 -17.62 -11.09
CA ALA A 13 -4.42 -17.46 -11.18
C ALA A 13 -4.64 -16.61 -12.42
N CYS A 14 -5.53 -17.00 -13.34
CA CYS A 14 -5.91 -16.19 -14.48
C CYS A 14 -5.98 -14.75 -14.00
N ALA A 15 -5.05 -13.92 -14.48
CA ALA A 15 -4.87 -12.58 -13.97
C ALA A 15 -6.12 -11.76 -14.27
N VAL A 16 -7.08 -11.83 -13.37
CA VAL A 16 -8.04 -10.74 -13.23
C VAL A 16 -7.16 -9.59 -12.75
N GLY A 17 -6.93 -8.62 -13.62
CA GLY A 17 -5.98 -7.56 -13.36
C GLY A 17 -6.30 -6.87 -12.03
N HIS A 18 -5.37 -6.94 -11.09
CA HIS A 18 -5.49 -6.33 -9.77
C HIS A 18 -5.00 -4.90 -9.84
N ALA A 19 -5.91 -3.96 -9.99
CA ALA A 19 -5.61 -2.53 -9.95
C ALA A 19 -6.40 -1.80 -8.85
N GLN A 20 -7.30 -2.52 -8.15
CA GLN A 20 -8.03 -2.05 -6.96
C GLN A 20 -7.13 -2.02 -5.72
N ASN A 21 -7.58 -1.37 -4.67
CA ASN A 21 -6.92 -1.40 -3.37
C ASN A 21 -7.44 -2.52 -2.45
N PRO A 22 -6.57 -3.29 -1.80
CA PRO A 22 -5.10 -3.34 -2.01
C PRO A 22 -4.73 -3.70 -3.45
N TYR A 23 -3.65 -3.09 -3.98
CA TYR A 23 -3.34 -3.25 -5.42
C TYR A 23 -2.52 -4.51 -5.75
N LEU A 24 -2.00 -5.21 -4.76
CA LEU A 24 -1.47 -6.56 -4.88
C LEU A 24 -2.53 -7.58 -4.45
N PRO A 25 -2.32 -8.87 -4.74
CA PRO A 25 -3.21 -9.92 -4.25
C PRO A 25 -3.47 -9.81 -2.75
N LEU A 26 -4.68 -10.10 -2.29
CA LEU A 26 -5.07 -9.91 -0.89
C LEU A 26 -4.31 -10.79 0.10
N TRP A 27 -3.69 -11.84 -0.39
CA TRP A 27 -2.79 -12.70 0.39
C TRP A 27 -1.36 -12.15 0.49
N GLU A 28 -1.01 -11.11 -0.29
CA GLU A 28 0.30 -10.48 -0.22
C GLU A 28 0.34 -9.41 0.87
N HIS A 29 1.34 -9.48 1.71
CA HIS A 29 1.55 -8.58 2.83
C HIS A 29 2.90 -7.88 2.69
N LEU A 30 2.94 -6.89 1.81
CA LEU A 30 4.12 -6.11 1.47
C LEU A 30 3.98 -4.68 2.01
N PRO A 31 4.28 -4.46 3.31
CA PRO A 31 4.33 -3.12 3.89
C PRO A 31 5.60 -2.37 3.51
N ASP A 32 5.66 -1.12 3.93
CA ASP A 32 6.83 -0.25 3.81
C ASP A 32 7.28 -0.07 2.35
N GLY A 33 6.29 -0.10 1.45
CA GLY A 33 6.51 -0.16 0.00
C GLY A 33 7.13 1.12 -0.56
N GLU A 34 8.34 1.01 -1.12
CA GLU A 34 9.02 2.07 -1.85
C GLU A 34 8.80 1.91 -3.35
N PRO A 35 8.04 2.81 -4.01
CA PRO A 35 7.76 2.72 -5.44
C PRO A 35 8.92 3.30 -6.26
N ARG A 36 9.27 2.60 -7.34
CA ARG A 36 10.25 3.04 -8.33
C ARG A 36 9.79 2.74 -9.76
N VAL A 37 10.28 3.50 -10.72
CA VAL A 37 10.08 3.20 -12.15
C VAL A 37 11.45 3.04 -12.79
N PHE A 38 11.70 1.85 -13.31
CA PHE A 38 12.94 1.53 -14.02
C PHE A 38 12.63 0.98 -15.41
N GLU A 39 13.62 1.04 -16.30
CA GLU A 39 13.56 0.32 -17.57
C GLU A 39 13.51 -1.19 -17.31
N ASP A 40 12.66 -1.89 -18.06
CA ASP A 40 12.56 -3.35 -17.99
C ASP A 40 13.85 -3.97 -18.52
N PRO A 41 14.63 -4.71 -17.70
CA PRO A 41 15.91 -5.23 -18.14
C PRO A 41 15.81 -6.29 -19.25
N ASP A 42 14.63 -6.88 -19.45
CA ASP A 42 14.38 -7.89 -20.48
C ASP A 42 13.74 -7.29 -21.75
N HIS A 43 13.23 -6.06 -21.67
CA HIS A 43 12.57 -5.35 -22.77
C HIS A 43 13.06 -3.89 -22.86
N PRO A 44 14.24 -3.63 -23.45
CA PRO A 44 14.81 -2.30 -23.56
C PRO A 44 13.83 -1.28 -24.18
N GLY A 45 13.77 -0.09 -23.61
CA GLY A 45 12.84 0.97 -24.00
C GLY A 45 11.44 0.85 -23.40
N GLN A 46 11.12 -0.23 -22.70
CA GLN A 46 9.91 -0.37 -21.89
C GLN A 46 10.22 -0.10 -20.43
N TYR A 47 9.23 0.36 -19.68
CA TYR A 47 9.38 0.69 -18.27
C TYR A 47 8.40 -0.08 -17.42
N ARG A 48 8.83 -0.42 -16.22
CA ARG A 48 7.99 -1.05 -15.19
C ARG A 48 7.95 -0.20 -13.93
N ALA A 49 6.81 -0.17 -13.30
CA ALA A 49 6.68 0.25 -11.92
C ALA A 49 7.05 -0.93 -11.02
N TYR A 50 7.95 -0.70 -10.09
CA TYR A 50 8.38 -1.66 -9.07
C TYR A 50 7.90 -1.18 -7.72
N ILE A 51 7.50 -2.10 -6.86
CA ILE A 51 7.27 -1.87 -5.44
C ILE A 51 8.16 -2.81 -4.65
N ILE A 52 8.98 -2.25 -3.79
CA ILE A 52 9.93 -2.98 -2.95
C ILE A 52 9.54 -2.74 -1.50
N GLY A 53 9.41 -3.79 -0.71
CA GLY A 53 8.98 -3.64 0.68
C GLY A 53 9.50 -4.71 1.61
N SER A 54 9.21 -4.50 2.88
CA SER A 54 9.24 -5.57 3.87
C SER A 54 8.23 -6.65 3.51
N HIS A 55 8.32 -7.78 4.16
CA HIS A 55 7.39 -8.88 3.95
C HIS A 55 6.82 -9.33 5.30
N ASP A 56 5.55 -8.98 5.59
CA ASP A 56 4.92 -9.43 6.82
C ASP A 56 4.60 -10.91 6.74
N MET A 57 4.98 -11.62 7.79
CA MET A 57 4.69 -13.05 7.94
C MET A 57 3.40 -13.19 8.73
N THR A 58 2.32 -13.16 8.05
CA THR A 58 0.97 -13.26 8.60
C THR A 58 0.86 -14.28 9.73
N TYR A 59 0.31 -13.85 10.89
CA TYR A 59 0.22 -14.55 12.18
C TYR A 59 1.55 -14.79 12.90
N THR A 60 2.70 -14.74 12.24
CA THR A 60 3.94 -15.20 12.84
C THR A 60 4.94 -14.10 13.16
N ALA A 61 5.09 -13.11 12.30
CA ALA A 61 6.02 -12.01 12.54
C ALA A 61 5.62 -10.72 11.84
N TYR A 62 5.85 -9.60 12.53
CA TYR A 62 5.91 -8.26 11.98
C TYR A 62 7.23 -8.14 11.24
N CYS A 63 7.20 -8.07 9.94
CA CYS A 63 8.31 -8.24 9.02
C CYS A 63 9.00 -9.62 9.12
N GLY A 64 9.32 -10.16 7.98
CA GLY A 64 10.03 -11.43 7.81
C GLY A 64 11.54 -11.24 7.64
N ASN A 65 12.16 -12.18 6.98
CA ASN A 65 13.60 -12.25 6.79
C ASN A 65 14.02 -11.89 5.35
N ASP A 66 13.12 -11.43 4.53
CA ASP A 66 13.35 -11.09 3.14
C ASP A 66 12.83 -9.69 2.79
N ILE A 67 13.45 -9.10 1.80
CA ILE A 67 12.92 -7.96 1.04
C ILE A 67 12.26 -8.53 -0.20
N ARG A 68 11.00 -8.17 -0.42
CA ARG A 68 10.19 -8.65 -1.55
C ARG A 68 9.90 -7.56 -2.55
N MET A 69 9.70 -7.97 -3.80
CA MET A 69 9.44 -7.05 -4.90
C MET A 69 8.30 -7.55 -5.77
N TRP A 70 7.49 -6.61 -6.22
CA TRP A 70 6.51 -6.79 -7.30
C TRP A 70 6.72 -5.75 -8.38
N SER A 71 6.30 -6.05 -9.61
CA SER A 71 6.39 -5.10 -10.70
C SER A 71 5.22 -5.19 -11.68
N ALA A 72 4.87 -4.06 -12.30
CA ALA A 72 3.89 -4.01 -13.37
C ALA A 72 4.41 -3.16 -14.54
N PRO A 73 4.04 -3.44 -15.80
CA PRO A 73 4.32 -2.52 -16.91
C PRO A 73 3.66 -1.18 -16.62
N VAL A 74 4.36 -0.06 -16.83
CA VAL A 74 3.74 1.27 -16.63
C VAL A 74 2.55 1.50 -17.56
N SER A 75 2.45 0.77 -18.67
CA SER A 75 1.31 0.80 -19.60
C SER A 75 0.07 0.09 -19.07
N ASP A 76 0.20 -0.79 -18.08
CA ASP A 76 -0.91 -1.54 -17.49
C ASP A 76 -0.63 -1.92 -16.03
N LEU A 77 -1.07 -1.06 -15.11
CA LEU A 77 -0.90 -1.24 -13.66
C LEU A 77 -1.87 -2.27 -13.06
N SER A 78 -2.58 -3.03 -13.87
CA SER A 78 -3.34 -4.20 -13.43
C SER A 78 -2.52 -5.50 -13.49
N GLN A 79 -1.37 -5.50 -14.19
CA GLN A 79 -0.55 -6.68 -14.45
C GLN A 79 0.65 -6.77 -13.49
N TRP A 80 0.37 -6.77 -12.19
CA TRP A 80 1.41 -6.96 -11.18
C TRP A 80 1.94 -8.39 -11.21
N ARG A 81 3.27 -8.50 -11.29
CA ARG A 81 4.01 -9.76 -11.27
C ARG A 81 4.86 -9.83 -10.01
N ASP A 82 4.82 -10.95 -9.32
CA ASP A 82 5.71 -11.26 -8.23
C ASP A 82 7.15 -11.48 -8.77
N GLU A 83 8.08 -10.63 -8.37
CA GLU A 83 9.51 -10.81 -8.65
C GLU A 83 10.18 -11.70 -7.58
N GLY A 84 9.44 -12.01 -6.51
CA GLY A 84 9.90 -12.82 -5.39
C GLY A 84 10.74 -12.05 -4.38
N PRO A 85 11.36 -12.78 -3.45
CA PRO A 85 12.35 -12.23 -2.54
C PRO A 85 13.63 -11.84 -3.30
N ILE A 86 14.03 -10.59 -3.17
CA ILE A 86 15.21 -10.05 -3.85
C ILE A 86 16.45 -9.99 -2.96
N PHE A 87 16.27 -10.05 -1.64
CA PHE A 87 17.36 -10.01 -0.67
C PHE A 87 16.97 -10.64 0.67
N SER A 88 17.88 -11.34 1.26
CA SER A 88 17.90 -11.79 2.66
C SER A 88 19.33 -11.95 3.12
N HIS A 89 19.58 -11.95 4.44
CA HIS A 89 20.91 -12.10 4.99
C HIS A 89 20.94 -13.17 6.07
N TYR A 90 21.80 -14.16 5.90
CA TYR A 90 22.01 -15.24 6.84
C TYR A 90 23.43 -15.21 7.38
N VAL A 91 23.59 -15.13 8.69
CA VAL A 91 24.89 -15.07 9.35
C VAL A 91 24.80 -15.65 10.77
N ASN A 92 25.86 -16.31 11.23
CA ASN A 92 25.91 -16.91 12.56
C ASN A 92 24.75 -17.87 12.87
N GLY A 93 24.28 -18.63 11.87
CA GLY A 93 23.24 -19.63 12.06
C GLY A 93 21.82 -19.08 12.12
N GLN A 94 21.59 -17.81 11.80
CA GLN A 94 20.26 -17.19 11.81
C GLN A 94 20.05 -16.21 10.67
N TRP A 95 18.79 -15.98 10.31
CA TRP A 95 18.36 -14.97 9.37
C TRP A 95 18.12 -13.64 10.07
N ASP A 96 18.60 -12.57 9.46
CA ASP A 96 18.24 -11.22 9.90
C ASP A 96 16.78 -10.91 9.53
N THR A 97 16.07 -10.19 10.40
CA THR A 97 14.76 -9.61 10.04
C THR A 97 15.00 -8.37 9.19
N MET A 98 14.25 -8.27 8.07
CA MET A 98 14.36 -7.18 7.11
C MET A 98 13.16 -6.23 7.23
N TYR A 99 13.45 -4.94 7.17
CA TYR A 99 12.47 -3.86 7.22
C TYR A 99 12.64 -2.93 6.02
N ALA A 100 11.75 -2.02 5.89
CA ALA A 100 11.68 -0.83 5.04
C ALA A 100 12.93 -0.58 4.14
N PRO A 101 12.95 -1.13 2.92
CA PRO A 101 14.06 -0.96 1.99
C PRO A 101 13.88 0.28 1.11
N ASP A 102 14.98 0.72 0.50
CA ASP A 102 14.96 1.51 -0.72
C ASP A 102 15.84 0.92 -1.81
N LEU A 103 15.52 1.25 -3.05
CA LEU A 103 16.25 0.82 -4.24
C LEU A 103 16.40 1.99 -5.21
N VAL A 104 17.63 2.27 -5.61
CA VAL A 104 17.93 3.31 -6.60
C VAL A 104 18.84 2.80 -7.70
N GLU A 105 18.76 3.47 -8.86
CA GLU A 105 19.62 3.25 -10.01
C GLU A 105 20.64 4.39 -10.13
N THR A 106 21.89 4.04 -10.43
CA THR A 106 22.90 4.99 -10.86
C THR A 106 23.43 4.59 -12.24
N THR A 107 23.67 5.58 -13.10
CA THR A 107 24.37 5.38 -14.38
C THR A 107 25.62 6.25 -14.40
N ASP A 108 26.78 5.62 -14.34
CA ASP A 108 28.05 6.33 -14.43
C ASP A 108 28.29 6.75 -15.89
N ARG A 109 28.27 8.05 -16.17
CA ARG A 109 28.41 8.59 -17.53
C ARG A 109 29.76 8.27 -18.17
N ARG A 110 30.82 8.08 -17.38
CA ARG A 110 32.18 7.77 -17.87
C ARG A 110 32.23 6.37 -18.51
N THR A 111 31.47 5.45 -17.98
CA THR A 111 31.51 4.03 -18.37
C THR A 111 30.23 3.55 -19.02
N GLY A 112 29.13 4.31 -18.90
CA GLY A 112 27.79 3.89 -19.27
C GLY A 112 27.21 2.78 -18.37
N LYS A 113 27.94 2.41 -17.31
CA LYS A 113 27.53 1.32 -16.43
C LYS A 113 26.33 1.74 -15.58
N ARG A 114 25.26 0.98 -15.67
CA ARG A 114 24.09 1.03 -14.79
C ARG A 114 24.30 0.12 -13.59
N THR A 115 23.95 0.56 -12.41
CA THR A 115 24.05 -0.20 -11.15
C THR A 115 22.83 0.09 -10.29
N TYR A 116 22.24 -0.96 -9.72
CA TYR A 116 21.15 -0.87 -8.77
C TYR A 116 21.70 -1.01 -7.36
N TRP A 117 21.24 -0.14 -6.46
CA TRP A 117 21.69 -0.07 -5.07
C TRP A 117 20.49 -0.28 -4.15
N LEU A 118 20.51 -1.40 -3.43
CA LEU A 118 19.49 -1.75 -2.45
C LEU A 118 19.99 -1.36 -1.05
N TYR A 119 19.12 -0.70 -0.31
CA TYR A 119 19.35 -0.25 1.07
C TYR A 119 18.34 -0.94 1.99
N PRO A 120 18.56 -2.20 2.37
CA PRO A 120 17.68 -2.89 3.30
C PRO A 120 17.92 -2.37 4.71
N HIS A 121 16.86 -2.17 5.48
CA HIS A 121 16.97 -1.97 6.91
C HIS A 121 17.00 -3.34 7.59
N SER A 122 18.15 -3.74 8.13
CA SER A 122 18.31 -5.00 8.86
C SER A 122 18.19 -4.78 10.36
N ARG A 123 17.52 -5.68 11.06
CA ARG A 123 17.54 -5.72 12.53
C ARG A 123 18.78 -6.44 13.10
N GLY A 124 19.68 -6.92 12.25
CA GLY A 124 20.90 -7.57 12.68
C GLY A 124 21.82 -6.61 13.45
N TRP A 125 22.27 -7.02 14.62
CA TRP A 125 23.20 -6.23 15.44
C TRP A 125 24.47 -5.90 14.66
N GLY A 126 24.81 -4.61 14.55
CA GLY A 126 25.95 -4.11 13.80
C GLY A 126 25.80 -4.14 12.25
N ARG A 127 24.63 -4.54 11.72
CA ARG A 127 24.35 -4.67 10.29
C ARG A 127 23.13 -3.89 9.82
N VAL A 128 22.66 -2.93 10.58
CA VAL A 128 21.47 -2.13 10.23
C VAL A 128 21.68 -1.43 8.89
N ALA A 129 22.85 -0.88 8.67
CA ALA A 129 23.21 -0.05 7.51
C ALA A 129 23.77 -0.85 6.32
N MET A 130 23.29 -2.04 6.04
CA MET A 130 23.74 -2.77 4.85
C MET A 130 23.42 -1.98 3.58
N VAL A 131 24.37 -1.98 2.64
CA VAL A 131 24.22 -1.46 1.29
C VAL A 131 24.60 -2.56 0.32
N CYS A 132 23.71 -2.85 -0.62
CA CYS A 132 23.89 -3.94 -1.56
C CYS A 132 23.86 -3.41 -2.99
N LYS A 133 24.53 -4.07 -3.91
CA LYS A 133 24.49 -3.73 -5.33
C LYS A 133 24.08 -4.91 -6.19
N GLY A 134 23.43 -4.61 -7.31
CA GLY A 134 23.05 -5.54 -8.35
C GLY A 134 23.13 -4.90 -9.72
N ASP A 135 23.05 -5.72 -10.77
CA ASP A 135 23.05 -5.27 -12.15
C ASP A 135 21.63 -5.22 -12.75
N ARG A 136 20.61 -5.65 -11.98
CA ARG A 136 19.19 -5.65 -12.35
C ARG A 136 18.34 -5.14 -11.18
N PRO A 137 17.16 -4.54 -11.45
CA PRO A 137 16.29 -4.02 -10.37
C PRO A 137 15.77 -5.11 -9.43
N ASN A 138 15.59 -6.35 -9.92
CA ASN A 138 15.15 -7.51 -9.15
C ASN A 138 16.32 -8.41 -8.67
N GLY A 139 17.55 -7.88 -8.69
CA GLY A 139 18.72 -8.58 -8.17
C GLY A 139 19.33 -9.63 -9.12
N PRO A 140 20.18 -10.53 -8.60
CA PRO A 140 20.55 -10.64 -7.19
C PRO A 140 21.37 -9.46 -6.66
N PHE A 141 21.26 -9.21 -5.35
CA PHE A 141 21.98 -8.16 -4.65
C PHE A 141 23.07 -8.70 -3.73
N THR A 142 24.23 -8.05 -3.73
CA THR A 142 25.37 -8.43 -2.90
C THR A 142 25.76 -7.27 -1.99
N PRO A 143 25.85 -7.45 -0.66
CA PRO A 143 26.35 -6.44 0.25
C PRO A 143 27.76 -5.98 -0.12
N VAL A 144 28.01 -4.66 -0.03
CA VAL A 144 29.31 -4.05 -0.38
C VAL A 144 30.03 -3.43 0.82
N ASN A 145 29.35 -3.35 1.95
CA ASN A 145 29.84 -2.66 3.15
C ASN A 145 29.86 -3.57 4.40
N LEU A 146 29.88 -4.89 4.21
CA LEU A 146 30.06 -5.82 5.32
C LEU A 146 31.54 -6.18 5.52
N THR A 147 31.89 -6.52 6.77
CA THR A 147 33.17 -7.19 7.10
C THR A 147 33.26 -8.56 6.42
N ALA A 148 34.45 -9.10 6.26
CA ALA A 148 34.68 -10.35 5.52
C ALA A 148 33.88 -11.55 6.07
N ASP A 149 33.57 -11.55 7.37
CA ASP A 149 32.74 -12.56 8.03
C ASP A 149 31.22 -12.27 7.94
N GLY A 150 30.81 -11.15 7.32
CA GLY A 150 29.42 -10.76 7.16
C GLY A 150 28.71 -10.33 8.45
N THR A 151 29.43 -10.22 9.56
CA THR A 151 28.80 -10.02 10.89
C THR A 151 28.45 -8.58 11.21
N ARG A 152 29.11 -7.61 10.59
CA ARG A 152 28.88 -6.18 10.81
C ARG A 152 29.20 -5.34 9.58
N CYS A 153 28.67 -4.13 9.54
CA CYS A 153 29.07 -3.12 8.57
C CYS A 153 30.49 -2.62 8.87
N VAL A 154 31.23 -2.26 7.81
CA VAL A 154 32.55 -1.64 7.93
C VAL A 154 32.45 -0.24 8.55
N ASP A 155 33.56 0.23 9.12
CA ASP A 155 33.64 1.56 9.69
C ASP A 155 33.35 2.64 8.62
N GLY A 156 32.63 3.70 9.01
CA GLY A 156 32.20 4.75 8.08
C GLY A 156 30.84 4.51 7.40
N SER A 157 30.20 3.36 7.62
CA SER A 157 28.81 3.13 7.27
C SER A 157 27.90 3.75 8.34
N LEU A 158 27.33 4.92 8.05
CA LEU A 158 26.53 5.69 9.01
C LEU A 158 25.01 5.56 8.79
N ILE A 159 24.59 4.92 7.71
CA ILE A 159 23.17 4.73 7.37
C ILE A 159 22.52 3.86 8.45
N ASP A 160 21.29 4.19 8.84
CA ASP A 160 20.58 3.48 9.90
C ASP A 160 19.10 3.29 9.49
N PHE A 161 18.20 3.35 10.38
CA PHE A 161 16.81 2.99 10.38
C PHE A 161 16.01 3.59 9.20
N ASP A 162 15.29 2.75 8.43
CA ASP A 162 14.42 3.11 7.31
C ASP A 162 15.10 4.05 6.29
N PRO A 163 16.19 3.61 5.66
CA PRO A 163 16.94 4.47 4.75
C PRO A 163 16.19 4.71 3.44
N SER A 164 16.35 5.91 2.91
CA SER A 164 15.97 6.23 1.54
C SER A 164 17.06 7.02 0.84
N VAL A 165 17.19 6.81 -0.45
CA VAL A 165 18.26 7.42 -1.25
C VAL A 165 17.66 8.19 -2.42
N PHE A 166 18.21 9.37 -2.65
CA PHE A 166 17.91 10.16 -3.82
C PHE A 166 19.15 10.28 -4.71
N VAL A 167 18.99 9.91 -5.97
CA VAL A 167 20.03 10.06 -7.00
C VAL A 167 19.66 11.26 -7.87
N GLU A 168 20.41 12.34 -7.73
CA GLU A 168 20.28 13.54 -8.53
C GLU A 168 21.08 13.38 -9.83
N ARG A 169 20.44 13.57 -10.96
CA ARG A 169 21.11 13.59 -12.25
C ARG A 169 21.83 14.94 -12.45
N ILE A 170 23.10 14.89 -12.84
CA ILE A 170 23.92 16.08 -13.06
C ILE A 170 24.14 16.29 -14.56
N ASP A 171 23.42 17.26 -15.13
CA ASP A 171 23.48 17.59 -16.56
C ASP A 171 24.23 18.90 -16.85
N ASN A 172 24.62 19.68 -15.83
CA ASN A 172 25.40 20.90 -16.00
C ASN A 172 26.89 20.54 -16.25
N PRO A 173 27.45 20.88 -17.43
CA PRO A 173 28.86 20.55 -17.74
C PRO A 173 29.89 21.26 -16.84
N ARG A 174 29.47 22.30 -16.10
CA ARG A 174 30.33 23.01 -15.17
C ARG A 174 30.33 22.43 -13.75
N ASP A 175 29.46 21.47 -13.49
CA ASP A 175 29.40 20.80 -12.19
C ASP A 175 30.57 19.79 -12.06
N ALA A 176 31.16 19.71 -10.88
CA ALA A 176 32.26 18.79 -10.60
C ALA A 176 31.88 17.31 -10.82
N ASP A 177 30.60 16.96 -10.63
CA ASP A 177 30.07 15.61 -10.83
C ASP A 177 29.55 15.34 -12.25
N TYR A 178 29.69 16.29 -13.17
CA TYR A 178 29.21 16.11 -14.55
C TYR A 178 29.80 14.85 -15.23
N ALA A 179 31.10 14.62 -15.05
CA ALA A 179 31.77 13.46 -15.62
C ALA A 179 31.18 12.13 -15.09
N ARG A 180 30.80 12.09 -13.83
CA ARG A 180 30.10 10.94 -13.23
C ARG A 180 28.65 10.86 -13.67
N GLY A 181 27.97 11.99 -13.77
CA GLY A 181 26.59 12.13 -14.21
C GLY A 181 25.56 12.09 -13.12
N TYR A 182 25.96 11.86 -11.86
CA TYR A 182 25.03 11.84 -10.72
C TYR A 182 25.71 12.26 -9.41
N ARG A 183 24.87 12.64 -8.46
CA ARG A 183 25.13 12.85 -7.03
C ARG A 183 24.07 12.09 -6.25
N ALA A 184 24.40 11.58 -5.08
CA ALA A 184 23.47 10.82 -4.27
C ALA A 184 23.38 11.36 -2.85
N TYR A 185 22.18 11.25 -2.26
CA TYR A 185 21.88 11.71 -0.91
C TYR A 185 21.12 10.59 -0.19
N VAL A 186 21.36 10.44 1.12
CA VAL A 186 20.65 9.49 1.96
C VAL A 186 19.92 10.21 3.09
N PHE A 187 18.76 9.67 3.42
CA PHE A 187 17.85 10.12 4.47
C PHE A 187 17.41 8.93 5.28
N TYR A 188 17.44 9.01 6.61
CA TYR A 188 17.07 7.89 7.48
C TYR A 188 16.73 8.38 8.89
N GLY A 189 16.19 7.47 9.72
CA GLY A 189 16.10 7.67 11.16
C GLY A 189 14.76 7.33 11.76
N PHE A 190 14.81 7.02 13.05
CA PHE A 190 13.66 6.75 13.92
C PHE A 190 13.59 7.79 15.02
N ARG A 191 12.56 8.65 15.02
CA ARG A 191 12.40 9.79 15.93
C ARG A 191 13.52 10.83 15.86
N HIS A 192 14.46 10.60 15.02
CA HIS A 192 15.64 11.41 14.77
C HIS A 192 15.97 11.29 13.29
N SER A 193 15.81 12.35 12.57
CA SER A 193 16.05 12.37 11.12
C SER A 193 17.50 12.75 10.83
N THR A 194 18.18 11.99 9.99
CA THR A 194 19.55 12.25 9.55
C THR A 194 19.64 12.24 8.03
N ALA A 195 20.44 13.14 7.48
CA ALA A 195 20.69 13.25 6.04
C ALA A 195 22.14 13.63 5.75
N PHE A 196 22.68 13.10 4.64
CA PHE A 196 23.96 13.53 4.12
C PHE A 196 24.12 13.18 2.63
N GLU A 197 25.12 13.79 2.01
CA GLU A 197 25.53 13.45 0.66
C GLU A 197 26.40 12.18 0.69
N LEU A 198 26.01 11.17 -0.08
CA LEU A 198 26.72 9.91 -0.18
C LEU A 198 28.04 10.05 -0.96
N ASN A 199 29.07 9.39 -0.50
CA ASN A 199 30.28 9.18 -1.29
C ASN A 199 29.95 8.28 -2.49
N PRO A 200 29.99 8.82 -3.73
CA PRO A 200 29.58 8.07 -4.91
C PRO A 200 30.52 6.92 -5.29
N ASP A 201 31.67 6.79 -4.65
CA ASP A 201 32.61 5.68 -4.89
C ASP A 201 32.24 4.40 -4.11
N ASN A 202 31.48 4.55 -3.03
CA ASN A 202 31.08 3.41 -2.20
C ASN A 202 29.58 3.35 -1.87
N MET A 203 28.84 4.47 -2.01
CA MET A 203 27.40 4.60 -1.78
C MET A 203 26.93 4.30 -0.35
N TYR A 204 27.82 4.28 0.64
CA TYR A 204 27.47 4.09 2.05
C TYR A 204 28.13 5.10 3.00
N GLY A 205 29.22 5.71 2.62
CA GLY A 205 29.94 6.71 3.44
C GLY A 205 29.51 8.12 3.12
N VAL A 206 29.88 9.05 4.00
CA VAL A 206 29.72 10.49 3.77
C VAL A 206 30.67 10.95 2.67
N ARG A 207 30.20 11.78 1.76
CA ARG A 207 31.05 12.38 0.74
C ARG A 207 32.12 13.25 1.40
N PRO A 208 33.41 13.09 1.03
CA PRO A 208 34.48 13.94 1.57
C PRO A 208 34.19 15.43 1.33
N GLY A 209 34.35 16.24 2.39
CA GLY A 209 34.11 17.69 2.34
C GLY A 209 32.65 18.10 2.54
N THR A 210 31.72 17.16 2.73
CA THR A 210 30.34 17.45 3.12
C THR A 210 30.11 17.09 4.59
N GLN A 211 28.94 17.43 5.12
CA GLN A 211 28.59 17.23 6.51
C GLN A 211 27.34 16.38 6.67
N VAL A 212 27.19 15.75 7.84
CA VAL A 212 25.98 15.09 8.27
C VAL A 212 25.02 16.12 8.86
N HIS A 213 23.76 16.02 8.50
CA HIS A 213 22.68 16.87 9.01
C HIS A 213 21.76 16.04 9.91
N ASP A 214 21.97 16.15 11.20
CA ASP A 214 21.06 15.55 12.18
C ASP A 214 19.83 16.43 12.38
N TYR A 215 18.70 15.78 12.65
CA TYR A 215 17.41 16.47 12.82
C TYR A 215 17.05 17.39 11.64
N PHE A 216 17.31 16.94 10.41
CA PHE A 216 16.99 17.74 9.23
C PHE A 216 15.48 18.02 9.09
N LEU A 217 14.63 17.18 9.68
CA LEU A 217 13.20 17.44 9.95
C LEU A 217 12.94 17.39 11.46
N PRO A 218 12.15 18.33 12.01
CA PRO A 218 11.76 18.30 13.41
C PRO A 218 10.96 17.06 13.78
N ALA A 219 11.35 16.40 14.85
CA ALA A 219 10.66 15.24 15.40
C ALA A 219 9.32 15.61 16.06
N SER A 220 8.46 14.61 16.24
CA SER A 220 7.22 14.76 16.98
C SER A 220 7.47 15.12 18.44
N GLU A 221 6.79 16.13 18.95
CA GLU A 221 6.85 16.56 20.35
C GLU A 221 6.43 15.45 21.33
N ARG A 222 5.71 14.43 20.88
CA ARG A 222 5.37 13.26 21.69
C ARG A 222 6.59 12.57 22.29
N TYR A 223 7.78 12.70 21.68
CA TYR A 223 9.03 12.10 22.14
C TYR A 223 10.00 13.09 22.78
N GLY A 224 9.50 14.28 23.11
CA GLY A 224 10.26 15.36 23.69
C GLY A 224 10.75 16.38 22.66
N VAL A 225 11.04 17.57 23.13
CA VAL A 225 11.62 18.63 22.27
C VAL A 225 13.03 18.21 21.90
N VAL A 226 13.22 17.89 20.64
CA VAL A 226 14.53 17.60 20.11
C VAL A 226 15.24 18.90 19.85
N ARG A 227 16.35 19.13 20.56
CA ARG A 227 17.27 20.23 20.32
C ARG A 227 18.42 19.73 19.48
N ASP A 228 18.87 20.53 18.53
CA ASP A 228 20.13 20.25 17.86
C ASP A 228 21.31 20.32 18.85
N PRO A 229 22.50 19.81 18.49
CA PRO A 229 23.67 19.81 19.35
C PRO A 229 24.08 21.22 19.84
N GLU A 230 23.67 22.27 19.15
CA GLU A 230 23.95 23.67 19.49
C GLU A 230 22.89 24.24 20.45
N GLY A 231 21.88 23.45 20.84
CA GLY A 231 20.81 23.86 21.74
C GLY A 231 19.76 24.77 21.11
N THR A 232 19.79 24.95 19.80
CA THR A 232 18.74 25.59 19.02
C THR A 232 17.58 24.63 18.85
N GLN A 233 16.36 25.12 18.97
CA GLN A 233 15.16 24.29 18.99
C GLN A 233 14.86 23.64 17.62
N TYR A 234 15.52 24.09 16.56
CA TYR A 234 15.32 23.62 15.18
C TYR A 234 16.59 23.68 14.35
N PRO A 235 16.84 22.66 13.52
CA PRO A 235 17.96 22.69 12.61
C PRO A 235 17.87 23.86 11.62
N ALA A 236 19.02 24.34 11.18
CA ALA A 236 19.13 25.44 10.23
C ALA A 236 18.30 25.19 8.94
N LEU A 237 18.09 23.92 8.58
CA LEU A 237 17.30 23.51 7.41
C LEU A 237 15.79 23.70 7.56
N CYS A 238 15.29 23.98 8.79
CA CYS A 238 13.87 24.20 9.05
C CYS A 238 13.57 25.51 9.81
N ARG A 239 14.51 26.45 9.83
CA ARG A 239 14.35 27.72 10.56
C ARG A 239 13.07 28.46 10.17
N GLY A 240 12.38 28.99 11.18
CA GLY A 240 11.15 29.75 11.01
C GLY A 240 9.90 28.90 10.74
N GLN A 241 9.99 27.57 10.95
CA GLN A 241 8.84 26.67 10.91
C GLN A 241 8.47 26.23 12.32
N ASN A 242 7.17 25.96 12.54
CA ASN A 242 6.72 25.29 13.75
C ASN A 242 7.06 23.78 13.66
N PRO A 243 7.74 23.19 14.64
CA PRO A 243 8.07 21.76 14.64
C PRO A 243 6.84 20.86 14.57
N GLY A 244 5.75 21.24 15.22
CA GLY A 244 4.48 20.55 15.17
C GLY A 244 3.92 20.42 13.75
N ASP A 245 4.38 21.25 12.80
CA ASP A 245 3.99 21.16 11.40
C ASP A 245 4.67 19.98 10.69
N PHE A 246 5.82 19.49 11.18
CA PHE A 246 6.52 18.34 10.62
C PHE A 246 6.16 17.04 11.33
N ASN A 247 6.29 16.99 12.65
CA ASN A 247 5.99 15.80 13.46
C ASN A 247 6.67 14.53 12.96
N PHE A 248 7.94 14.61 12.52
CA PHE A 248 8.69 13.49 11.98
C PHE A 248 8.72 12.31 12.94
N PHE A 249 8.55 11.09 12.40
CA PHE A 249 8.66 9.85 13.14
C PHE A 249 9.69 8.91 12.50
N GLU A 250 9.52 8.53 11.22
CA GLU A 250 10.38 7.59 10.49
C GLU A 250 10.14 7.68 8.97
N ALA A 251 10.73 6.79 8.20
CA ALA A 251 10.32 6.46 6.83
C ALA A 251 10.44 7.61 5.83
N SER A 252 11.59 8.27 5.81
CA SER A 252 11.87 9.32 4.82
C SER A 252 11.91 8.76 3.39
N SER A 253 11.32 9.48 2.43
CA SER A 253 11.49 9.22 1.01
C SER A 253 11.35 10.51 0.21
N ILE A 254 12.18 10.72 -0.81
CA ILE A 254 12.28 11.97 -1.53
C ILE A 254 12.04 11.81 -3.03
N ARG A 255 11.34 12.79 -3.62
CA ARG A 255 11.12 12.91 -5.08
C ARG A 255 11.40 14.32 -5.56
N GLN A 256 11.89 14.44 -6.77
CA GLN A 256 11.90 15.71 -7.47
C GLN A 256 10.54 15.93 -8.15
N VAL A 257 9.94 17.08 -7.92
CA VAL A 257 8.66 17.51 -8.48
C VAL A 257 8.84 18.88 -9.13
N GLY A 258 8.91 18.90 -10.44
CA GLY A 258 9.25 20.13 -11.17
C GLY A 258 10.63 20.66 -10.76
N ASN A 259 10.67 21.88 -10.23
CA ASN A 259 11.89 22.52 -9.74
C ASN A 259 12.05 22.43 -8.21
N LYS A 260 11.32 21.56 -7.56
CA LYS A 260 11.34 21.35 -6.10
C LYS A 260 11.65 19.90 -5.76
N TYR A 261 12.05 19.72 -4.52
CA TYR A 261 12.20 18.42 -3.88
C TYR A 261 11.09 18.24 -2.84
N VAL A 262 10.46 17.08 -2.85
CA VAL A 262 9.39 16.72 -1.92
C VAL A 262 9.85 15.54 -1.09
N MET A 263 9.93 15.75 0.20
CA MET A 263 10.24 14.73 1.21
C MET A 263 8.93 14.20 1.76
N VAL A 264 8.68 12.89 1.62
CA VAL A 264 7.59 12.17 2.27
C VAL A 264 8.15 11.45 3.50
N PHE A 265 7.38 11.38 4.56
CA PHE A 265 7.79 10.70 5.79
C PHE A 265 6.57 10.28 6.63
N SER A 266 6.73 9.22 7.41
CA SER A 266 5.78 8.86 8.44
C SER A 266 5.85 9.89 9.57
N GLY A 267 4.69 10.45 9.93
CA GLY A 267 4.64 11.50 10.95
C GLY A 267 3.35 11.46 11.75
N TYR A 268 3.42 11.89 13.01
CA TYR A 268 2.23 11.98 13.84
C TYR A 268 1.26 13.01 13.28
N SER A 269 0.03 12.59 13.06
CA SER A 269 -1.05 13.40 12.49
C SER A 269 -2.39 13.09 13.17
N GLY A 270 -3.35 13.97 12.95
CA GLY A 270 -4.70 13.87 13.50
C GLY A 270 -5.16 15.20 14.10
N PRO A 271 -4.45 15.80 15.08
CA PRO A 271 -4.87 17.06 15.69
C PRO A 271 -5.02 18.22 14.70
N ASP A 272 -4.27 18.23 13.62
CA ASP A 272 -4.33 19.23 12.56
C ASP A 272 -5.64 19.19 11.73
N TYR A 273 -6.44 18.12 11.87
CA TYR A 273 -7.79 18.00 11.30
C TYR A 273 -8.81 17.41 12.31
N GLY A 274 -8.60 17.61 13.62
CA GLY A 274 -9.59 17.30 14.65
C GLY A 274 -9.65 15.85 15.11
N LEU A 275 -8.66 15.02 14.75
CA LEU A 275 -8.59 13.61 15.17
C LEU A 275 -7.51 13.37 16.22
N SER A 276 -7.54 12.19 16.84
CA SER A 276 -6.48 11.74 17.76
C SER A 276 -5.16 11.55 17.00
N SER A 277 -4.05 11.92 17.67
CA SER A 277 -2.70 11.79 17.14
C SER A 277 -2.27 10.33 16.99
N THR A 278 -1.85 9.93 15.79
CA THR A 278 -1.29 8.61 15.50
C THR A 278 -0.18 8.71 14.45
N ASN A 279 0.64 7.67 14.30
CA ASN A 279 1.60 7.51 13.20
C ASN A 279 1.01 6.75 11.99
N SER A 280 -0.31 6.78 11.84
CA SER A 280 -1.01 6.18 10.70
C SER A 280 -1.01 7.09 9.46
N ALA A 281 -0.18 8.13 9.42
CA ALA A 281 -0.20 9.11 8.36
C ALA A 281 1.19 9.33 7.75
N LEU A 282 1.21 9.58 6.44
CA LEU A 282 2.32 10.19 5.75
C LEU A 282 2.13 11.69 5.70
N ARG A 283 3.21 12.40 5.97
CA ARG A 283 3.33 13.86 5.81
C ARG A 283 4.32 14.17 4.70
N TYR A 284 4.36 15.43 4.26
CA TYR A 284 5.38 15.86 3.32
C TYR A 284 5.96 17.22 3.69
N ALA A 285 7.20 17.42 3.27
CA ALA A 285 7.89 18.70 3.27
C ALA A 285 8.45 18.95 1.86
N TYR A 286 8.76 20.22 1.55
CA TYR A 286 9.32 20.58 0.26
C TYR A 286 10.43 21.63 0.39
N GLY A 287 11.38 21.61 -0.55
CA GLY A 287 12.52 22.48 -0.58
C GLY A 287 13.04 22.73 -1.99
N ASP A 288 14.00 23.64 -2.13
CA ASP A 288 14.64 23.98 -3.41
C ASP A 288 15.89 23.11 -3.69
N SER A 289 16.34 22.33 -2.69
CA SER A 289 17.46 21.40 -2.85
C SER A 289 17.21 20.08 -2.10
N PRO A 290 17.96 19.00 -2.43
CA PRO A 290 17.80 17.71 -1.75
C PRO A 290 18.02 17.77 -0.23
N LEU A 291 18.83 18.68 0.24
CA LEU A 291 19.08 18.88 1.68
C LEU A 291 18.28 20.05 2.29
N GLY A 292 17.28 20.56 1.58
CA GLY A 292 16.45 21.69 2.03
C GLY A 292 17.05 23.06 1.69
N PRO A 293 16.67 24.15 2.40
CA PRO A 293 15.80 24.17 3.58
C PRO A 293 14.35 23.74 3.29
N TRP A 294 13.77 23.07 4.27
CA TRP A 294 12.46 22.43 4.18
C TRP A 294 11.33 23.32 4.68
N ARG A 295 10.17 23.19 4.04
CA ARG A 295 8.87 23.73 4.47
C ARG A 295 7.89 22.59 4.63
N SER A 296 7.13 22.58 5.72
CA SER A 296 6.06 21.60 5.90
C SER A 296 4.95 21.84 4.86
N GLY A 297 4.48 20.75 4.27
CA GLY A 297 3.33 20.73 3.36
C GLY A 297 2.06 20.17 4.00
N GLY A 298 2.16 19.60 5.20
CA GLY A 298 1.03 19.00 5.92
C GLY A 298 0.90 17.49 5.70
N VAL A 299 -0.31 16.98 5.87
CA VAL A 299 -0.62 15.56 5.71
C VAL A 299 -0.76 15.19 4.23
N LEU A 300 -0.21 14.02 3.86
CA LEU A 300 -0.30 13.48 2.51
C LEU A 300 -1.38 12.41 2.41
N VAL A 301 -1.42 11.49 3.37
CA VAL A 301 -2.46 10.47 3.52
C VAL A 301 -2.55 10.04 4.99
N ASP A 302 -3.76 9.80 5.46
CA ASP A 302 -4.02 9.10 6.72
C ASP A 302 -4.65 7.75 6.40
N SER A 303 -3.92 6.66 6.62
CA SER A 303 -4.34 5.30 6.27
C SER A 303 -5.57 4.82 7.03
N ARG A 304 -5.97 5.53 8.09
CA ARG A 304 -7.23 5.26 8.81
C ARG A 304 -8.48 5.59 7.99
N GLY A 305 -8.35 6.38 6.90
CA GLY A 305 -9.48 6.85 6.10
C GLY A 305 -10.31 7.92 6.82
N VAL A 306 -10.10 9.19 6.43
CA VAL A 306 -10.74 10.32 7.10
C VAL A 306 -11.99 10.73 6.34
N VAL A 307 -13.12 10.79 7.04
CA VAL A 307 -14.44 11.14 6.50
C VAL A 307 -15.23 11.92 7.55
N PRO A 308 -16.33 12.62 7.19
CA PRO A 308 -17.28 13.12 8.18
C PRO A 308 -17.88 11.96 9.00
N ASN A 309 -18.20 12.21 10.26
CA ASN A 309 -19.01 11.26 11.03
C ASN A 309 -20.45 11.20 10.51
N GLU A 310 -21.31 10.38 11.09
CA GLU A 310 -22.67 10.14 10.63
C GLU A 310 -23.46 11.43 10.37
N ASN A 311 -23.44 12.38 11.30
CA ASN A 311 -24.18 13.64 11.19
C ASN A 311 -23.35 14.82 10.66
N GLY A 312 -22.10 14.61 10.27
CA GLY A 312 -21.21 15.64 9.74
C GLY A 312 -20.67 16.64 10.75
N SER A 313 -20.89 16.42 12.06
CA SER A 313 -20.49 17.38 13.09
C SER A 313 -18.96 17.47 13.27
N HIS A 314 -18.23 16.37 13.08
CA HIS A 314 -16.77 16.26 13.14
C HIS A 314 -16.24 15.20 12.17
N LEU A 315 -14.94 15.17 11.97
CA LEU A 315 -14.30 14.11 11.19
C LEU A 315 -14.10 12.85 12.03
N THR A 316 -14.12 11.69 11.38
CA THR A 316 -13.88 10.37 11.96
C THR A 316 -13.03 9.51 11.05
N THR A 317 -12.73 8.28 11.45
CA THR A 317 -11.93 7.33 10.69
C THR A 317 -12.68 6.05 10.41
N THR A 318 -12.37 5.40 9.30
CA THR A 318 -13.09 4.24 8.76
C THR A 318 -12.28 2.95 8.77
N ASN A 319 -10.98 3.01 9.08
CA ASN A 319 -10.09 1.87 9.12
C ASN A 319 -9.34 1.76 10.44
N PHE A 320 -8.71 0.62 10.64
CA PHE A 320 -7.88 0.33 11.81
C PHE A 320 -6.62 1.21 11.84
N ALA A 321 -6.30 1.77 13.00
CA ALA A 321 -5.09 2.56 13.20
C ALA A 321 -3.86 1.66 13.32
N HIS A 322 -2.89 1.86 12.43
CA HIS A 322 -1.59 1.21 12.44
C HIS A 322 -0.53 2.19 11.91
N ASN A 323 0.76 1.89 12.04
CA ASN A 323 1.77 2.69 11.36
C ASN A 323 1.56 2.65 9.84
N THR A 324 2.08 3.65 9.13
CA THR A 324 2.14 3.64 7.68
C THR A 324 3.48 4.16 7.20
N HIS A 325 3.96 3.58 6.11
CA HIS A 325 5.18 3.94 5.42
C HIS A 325 4.89 3.93 3.91
N GLY A 326 5.58 4.75 3.15
CA GLY A 326 5.41 4.82 1.71
C GLY A 326 5.99 6.09 1.11
N SER A 327 5.66 6.36 -0.14
CA SER A 327 6.22 7.45 -0.90
C SER A 327 5.32 7.94 -2.03
N LEU A 328 5.81 8.90 -2.80
CA LEU A 328 5.22 9.38 -4.04
C LEU A 328 5.88 8.73 -5.25
N GLN A 329 5.12 8.47 -6.29
CA GLN A 329 5.65 8.11 -7.60
C GLN A 329 4.75 8.64 -8.71
N GLN A 330 5.37 9.22 -9.76
CA GLN A 330 4.65 9.55 -10.98
C GLN A 330 4.72 8.38 -11.95
N ILE A 331 3.55 7.95 -12.45
CA ILE A 331 3.44 6.90 -13.46
C ILE A 331 2.52 7.41 -14.56
N ASN A 332 3.01 7.43 -15.81
CA ASN A 332 2.25 7.94 -16.96
C ASN A 332 1.62 9.33 -16.76
N GLY A 333 2.35 10.22 -16.10
CA GLY A 333 1.91 11.59 -15.86
C GLY A 333 0.98 11.78 -14.65
N GLN A 334 0.43 10.72 -14.08
CA GLN A 334 -0.36 10.77 -12.85
C GLN A 334 0.53 10.54 -11.63
N TRP A 335 0.40 11.39 -10.60
CA TRP A 335 1.04 11.22 -9.31
C TRP A 335 0.19 10.36 -8.39
N TYR A 336 0.86 9.43 -7.71
CA TYR A 336 0.25 8.56 -6.71
C TYR A 336 1.04 8.64 -5.40
N VAL A 337 0.32 8.58 -4.28
CA VAL A 337 0.90 8.24 -2.99
C VAL A 337 0.73 6.74 -2.77
N PHE A 338 1.83 6.08 -2.45
CA PHE A 338 1.88 4.68 -2.02
C PHE A 338 1.97 4.66 -0.49
N TYR A 339 1.21 3.80 0.13
CA TYR A 339 1.16 3.64 1.58
C TYR A 339 0.71 2.22 1.90
N HIS A 340 0.58 1.85 3.18
CA HIS A 340 -0.02 0.58 3.55
C HIS A 340 -1.11 0.74 4.60
N ARG A 341 -1.97 -0.27 4.72
CA ARG A 341 -2.94 -0.43 5.81
C ARG A 341 -2.77 -1.78 6.47
N ALA A 342 -3.10 -1.89 7.75
CA ALA A 342 -3.24 -3.17 8.44
C ALA A 342 -4.70 -3.61 8.43
N PRO A 343 -5.03 -4.83 8.00
CA PRO A 343 -6.35 -5.40 8.19
C PRO A 343 -6.68 -5.50 9.69
N ARG A 344 -7.90 -5.22 10.07
CA ARG A 344 -8.33 -5.34 11.46
C ARG A 344 -8.32 -6.80 11.89
N GLY A 345 -7.70 -7.08 13.03
CA GLY A 345 -7.48 -8.43 13.54
C GLY A 345 -6.07 -8.97 13.27
N PHE A 346 -5.32 -8.37 12.32
CA PHE A 346 -4.00 -8.86 11.90
C PHE A 346 -3.02 -7.74 11.63
N GLY A 347 -2.38 -7.23 12.69
CA GLY A 347 -1.39 -6.17 12.55
C GLY A 347 -0.11 -6.59 11.82
N ASN A 348 0.13 -7.89 11.65
CA ASN A 348 1.28 -8.45 10.91
C ASN A 348 0.91 -8.87 9.47
N ALA A 349 -0.12 -8.28 8.90
CA ALA A 349 -0.60 -8.59 7.56
C ALA A 349 -0.88 -7.29 6.81
N ARG A 350 0.08 -6.36 6.85
CA ARG A 350 -0.06 -5.03 6.25
C ARG A 350 -0.10 -5.13 4.73
N GLN A 351 -1.09 -4.48 4.14
CA GLN A 351 -1.37 -4.55 2.71
C GLN A 351 -1.00 -3.26 2.00
N PRO A 352 -0.36 -3.33 0.81
CA PRO A 352 0.01 -2.15 0.05
C PRO A 352 -1.22 -1.46 -0.55
N MET A 353 -1.26 -0.15 -0.40
CA MET A 353 -2.33 0.73 -0.85
C MET A 353 -1.77 1.83 -1.74
N VAL A 354 -2.59 2.36 -2.62
CA VAL A 354 -2.25 3.50 -3.46
C VAL A 354 -3.43 4.44 -3.60
N ALA A 355 -3.16 5.74 -3.73
CA ALA A 355 -4.18 6.72 -4.03
C ALA A 355 -3.65 7.79 -5.01
N PRO A 356 -4.47 8.27 -5.95
CA PRO A 356 -4.09 9.35 -6.84
C PRO A 356 -4.01 10.68 -6.08
N VAL A 357 -3.02 11.49 -6.44
CA VAL A 357 -2.87 12.85 -5.90
C VAL A 357 -2.64 13.85 -7.02
N LYS A 358 -3.06 15.08 -6.77
CA LYS A 358 -2.77 16.24 -7.61
C LYS A 358 -1.66 17.05 -6.95
N ILE A 359 -0.61 17.35 -7.69
CA ILE A 359 0.51 18.16 -7.21
C ILE A 359 0.56 19.46 -7.99
N GLU A 360 0.54 20.58 -7.27
CA GLU A 360 0.76 21.92 -7.78
C GLU A 360 2.12 22.41 -7.29
N CYS A 361 3.02 22.70 -8.21
CA CYS A 361 4.38 23.16 -7.92
C CYS A 361 4.57 24.58 -8.46
N ASP A 362 4.80 25.53 -7.55
CA ASP A 362 5.10 26.92 -7.89
C ASP A 362 6.52 27.01 -8.51
N LYS A 363 6.66 27.79 -9.59
CA LYS A 363 7.95 28.00 -10.26
C LYS A 363 8.93 28.87 -9.45
N ARG A 364 8.42 29.72 -8.53
CA ARG A 364 9.25 30.53 -7.63
C ARG A 364 10.01 29.63 -6.68
N SER A 365 11.20 30.07 -6.23
CA SER A 365 11.91 29.38 -5.15
C SER A 365 11.12 29.42 -3.83
N VAL A 366 11.39 28.47 -2.93
CA VAL A 366 10.79 28.47 -1.58
C VAL A 366 11.14 29.76 -0.83
N ALA A 367 12.37 30.25 -0.99
CA ALA A 367 12.80 31.54 -0.42
C ALA A 367 11.98 32.75 -0.95
N GLN A 368 11.46 32.66 -2.16
CA GLN A 368 10.56 33.66 -2.76
C GLN A 368 9.07 33.39 -2.48
N GLY A 369 8.78 32.49 -1.57
CA GLY A 369 7.41 32.11 -1.21
C GLY A 369 6.76 31.09 -2.15
N GLY A 370 7.56 30.40 -3.00
CA GLY A 370 7.08 29.30 -3.82
C GLY A 370 6.64 28.12 -2.96
N LYS A 371 5.57 27.44 -3.37
CA LYS A 371 4.95 26.35 -2.61
C LYS A 371 4.81 25.09 -3.45
N VAL A 372 4.77 23.96 -2.78
CA VAL A 372 4.21 22.70 -3.30
C VAL A 372 2.96 22.38 -2.51
N ARG A 373 1.87 22.15 -3.21
CA ARG A 373 0.58 21.73 -2.64
C ARG A 373 0.23 20.36 -3.20
N ILE A 374 -0.03 19.41 -2.31
CA ILE A 374 -0.46 18.05 -2.67
C ILE A 374 -1.83 17.81 -2.05
N VAL A 375 -2.77 17.38 -2.86
CA VAL A 375 -4.15 17.11 -2.44
C VAL A 375 -4.67 15.82 -3.08
N ALA A 376 -5.71 15.24 -2.51
CA ALA A 376 -6.41 14.12 -3.11
C ALA A 376 -6.93 14.50 -4.50
N TYR A 377 -6.75 13.58 -5.45
CA TYR A 377 -7.21 13.76 -6.82
C TYR A 377 -8.52 13.00 -7.07
N ASP A 378 -9.53 13.69 -7.61
CA ASP A 378 -10.74 13.08 -8.13
C ASP A 378 -11.01 13.61 -9.55
N PRO A 379 -11.00 12.73 -10.58
CA PRO A 379 -11.18 13.15 -11.98
C PRO A 379 -12.57 13.77 -12.26
N TYR A 380 -13.55 13.54 -11.41
CA TYR A 380 -14.93 14.04 -11.57
C TYR A 380 -15.27 15.25 -10.70
N ALA A 381 -14.47 15.50 -9.67
CA ALA A 381 -14.68 16.65 -8.81
C ALA A 381 -14.31 17.96 -9.49
N LYS A 382 -14.93 19.07 -9.04
CA LYS A 382 -14.55 20.42 -9.47
C LYS A 382 -13.07 20.66 -9.14
N ASN A 383 -12.30 21.14 -10.14
CA ASN A 383 -10.85 21.33 -10.05
C ASN A 383 -10.07 20.03 -9.84
N HIS A 384 -10.69 18.85 -9.97
CA HIS A 384 -10.07 17.55 -9.75
C HIS A 384 -9.49 17.39 -8.33
N GLU A 385 -10.18 17.87 -7.33
CA GLU A 385 -9.77 17.80 -5.93
C GLU A 385 -10.86 17.21 -5.07
N TRP A 386 -10.47 16.36 -4.13
CA TRP A 386 -11.35 15.84 -3.09
C TRP A 386 -10.92 16.36 -1.71
N THR A 387 -11.88 16.59 -0.84
CA THR A 387 -11.66 16.97 0.57
C THR A 387 -12.76 16.39 1.44
N ALA A 388 -12.42 16.07 2.70
CA ALA A 388 -13.42 15.85 3.74
C ALA A 388 -13.50 17.06 4.66
N ALA A 389 -14.70 17.54 4.91
CA ALA A 389 -14.94 18.70 5.78
C ALA A 389 -16.10 18.41 6.74
N ALA A 390 -16.02 18.93 7.95
CA ALA A 390 -17.02 18.81 8.99
C ALA A 390 -17.55 20.17 9.45
N ALA A 391 -18.71 20.16 10.13
CA ALA A 391 -19.37 21.36 10.59
C ALA A 391 -18.58 22.13 11.69
N ASP A 392 -17.71 21.45 12.41
CA ASP A 392 -16.78 22.04 13.40
C ASP A 392 -15.65 22.87 12.75
N GLY A 393 -15.58 22.91 11.42
CA GLY A 393 -14.57 23.64 10.66
C GLY A 393 -13.30 22.85 10.35
N ASN A 394 -13.18 21.62 10.84
CA ASN A 394 -12.04 20.75 10.51
C ASN A 394 -12.14 20.28 9.06
N VAL A 395 -10.98 20.30 8.37
CA VAL A 395 -10.85 19.91 6.96
C VAL A 395 -9.65 19.02 6.78
N TYR A 396 -9.85 17.89 6.11
CA TYR A 396 -8.79 16.99 5.68
C TYR A 396 -8.64 17.06 4.16
N THR A 397 -7.42 17.31 3.69
CA THR A 397 -7.07 17.47 2.26
C THR A 397 -6.09 16.41 1.74
N GLY A 398 -5.62 15.51 2.60
CA GLY A 398 -4.79 14.37 2.20
C GLY A 398 -5.52 13.41 1.27
N ALA A 399 -4.80 12.45 0.70
CA ALA A 399 -5.37 11.45 -0.21
C ALA A 399 -6.55 10.70 0.42
N GLU A 400 -7.56 10.44 -0.38
CA GLU A 400 -8.72 9.66 0.04
C GLU A 400 -8.36 8.17 0.07
N VAL A 401 -8.80 7.46 1.10
CA VAL A 401 -8.70 6.00 1.15
C VAL A 401 -9.88 5.39 0.41
N THR A 402 -9.59 4.72 -0.71
CA THR A 402 -10.60 4.15 -1.59
C THR A 402 -10.32 2.69 -1.94
N SER A 403 -11.31 2.01 -2.51
CA SER A 403 -11.16 0.68 -3.09
C SER A 403 -10.59 0.70 -4.52
N GLU A 404 -10.46 1.87 -5.15
CA GLU A 404 -10.12 2.02 -6.57
C GLU A 404 -8.67 1.66 -6.90
N GLY A 405 -7.72 2.03 -6.03
CA GLY A 405 -6.30 1.86 -6.33
C GLY A 405 -5.88 2.68 -7.56
N PHE A 406 -5.40 2.00 -8.59
CA PHE A 406 -5.02 2.62 -9.87
C PHE A 406 -6.21 2.87 -10.81
N GLN A 407 -7.39 2.35 -10.50
CA GLN A 407 -8.60 2.52 -11.31
C GLN A 407 -9.31 3.84 -10.93
N ILE A 408 -8.62 4.96 -11.16
CA ILE A 408 -9.06 6.29 -10.69
C ILE A 408 -10.40 6.80 -11.25
N PHE A 409 -10.96 6.11 -12.24
CA PHE A 409 -12.29 6.40 -12.82
C PHE A 409 -13.38 5.49 -12.28
N GLY A 410 -13.08 4.68 -11.28
CA GLY A 410 -13.97 3.71 -10.66
C GLY A 410 -13.73 2.27 -11.10
N LEU A 411 -13.97 1.35 -10.18
CA LEU A 411 -13.93 -0.09 -10.42
C LEU A 411 -14.99 -0.49 -11.45
N ASN A 412 -14.70 -1.51 -12.25
CA ASN A 412 -15.71 -2.10 -13.12
C ASN A 412 -16.80 -2.78 -12.26
N PRO A 413 -18.04 -2.30 -12.24
CA PRO A 413 -19.07 -2.90 -11.38
C PRO A 413 -19.42 -4.34 -11.76
N TYR A 414 -19.18 -4.72 -13.02
CA TYR A 414 -19.51 -6.05 -13.55
C TYR A 414 -18.33 -7.03 -13.46
N GLN A 415 -17.62 -6.96 -12.35
CA GLN A 415 -16.52 -7.85 -11.99
C GLN A 415 -16.69 -8.25 -10.54
N LYS A 416 -16.35 -9.51 -10.21
CA LYS A 416 -16.34 -9.98 -8.82
C LYS A 416 -15.21 -9.33 -8.02
N TYR A 417 -15.55 -8.84 -6.84
CA TYR A 417 -14.58 -8.31 -5.88
C TYR A 417 -14.73 -8.99 -4.53
N SER A 418 -13.62 -9.25 -3.89
CA SER A 418 -13.58 -9.65 -2.49
C SER A 418 -14.11 -8.56 -1.58
N ALA A 419 -14.76 -8.92 -0.49
CA ALA A 419 -15.11 -8.01 0.59
C ALA A 419 -13.88 -7.30 1.19
N GLY A 420 -12.70 -7.90 1.08
CA GLY A 420 -11.44 -7.34 1.57
C GLY A 420 -11.01 -6.03 0.93
N ILE A 421 -11.58 -5.64 -0.22
CA ILE A 421 -11.33 -4.33 -0.83
C ILE A 421 -12.11 -3.19 -0.18
N ALA A 422 -12.98 -3.47 0.82
CA ALA A 422 -13.71 -2.42 1.51
C ALA A 422 -12.75 -1.37 2.08
N CYS A 423 -13.08 -0.10 1.85
CA CYS A 423 -12.29 1.06 2.31
C CYS A 423 -13.00 1.85 3.40
N TYR A 424 -14.22 1.49 3.73
CA TYR A 424 -15.01 2.04 4.82
C TYR A 424 -15.57 0.87 5.62
N VAL A 425 -15.06 0.64 6.81
CA VAL A 425 -15.60 -0.38 7.71
C VAL A 425 -15.71 0.22 9.11
N ASN A 426 -16.94 0.45 9.55
CA ASN A 426 -17.21 0.88 10.91
C ASN A 426 -18.07 -0.15 11.64
N GLY A 427 -18.18 0.01 12.93
CA GLY A 427 -18.87 -0.93 13.80
C GLY A 427 -17.93 -1.51 14.86
N ASN A 428 -18.49 -2.29 15.79
CA ASN A 428 -17.77 -2.61 17.00
C ASN A 428 -16.93 -3.89 16.89
N ASN A 429 -17.22 -4.77 15.93
CA ASN A 429 -16.73 -6.13 16.00
C ASN A 429 -16.56 -6.78 14.63
N TRP A 430 -15.66 -6.29 13.81
CA TRP A 430 -15.35 -6.86 12.51
C TRP A 430 -13.88 -7.26 12.43
N MET A 431 -13.56 -8.20 11.56
CA MET A 431 -12.22 -8.68 11.24
C MET A 431 -12.08 -8.90 9.74
N GLN A 432 -10.92 -8.61 9.18
CA GLN A 432 -10.55 -8.98 7.81
C GLN A 432 -9.66 -10.21 7.88
N ASP A 433 -10.09 -11.29 7.25
CA ASP A 433 -9.41 -12.59 7.30
C ASP A 433 -9.33 -13.23 5.91
N ASN A 434 -8.13 -13.59 5.48
CA ASN A 434 -7.88 -14.23 4.18
C ASN A 434 -7.13 -15.56 4.28
N PHE A 435 -7.00 -16.12 5.46
CA PHE A 435 -6.04 -17.19 5.71
C PHE A 435 -6.39 -18.55 5.18
N ASP A 436 -7.66 -18.82 5.00
CA ASP A 436 -8.12 -20.11 4.52
C ASP A 436 -8.51 -20.06 3.03
N ASN A 437 -8.15 -18.96 2.35
CA ASN A 437 -8.59 -18.70 0.97
C ASN A 437 -7.42 -18.69 -0.02
N TRP A 438 -7.40 -19.66 -0.90
CA TRP A 438 -6.49 -19.72 -2.04
C TRP A 438 -6.94 -18.91 -3.24
N ASP A 439 -8.17 -18.40 -3.22
CA ASP A 439 -8.83 -17.71 -4.32
C ASP A 439 -8.63 -16.20 -4.31
N ASN A 440 -7.65 -15.69 -3.55
CA ASN A 440 -7.42 -14.26 -3.38
C ASN A 440 -8.62 -13.52 -2.78
N ASN A 441 -9.35 -14.16 -1.88
CA ASN A 441 -10.47 -13.58 -1.18
C ASN A 441 -10.13 -13.27 0.27
N MET A 442 -10.68 -12.17 0.79
CA MET A 442 -10.59 -11.77 2.19
C MET A 442 -11.99 -11.48 2.70
N ASP A 443 -12.38 -12.20 3.74
CA ASP A 443 -13.69 -12.04 4.34
C ASP A 443 -13.73 -10.83 5.27
N LEU A 444 -14.91 -10.20 5.38
CA LEU A 444 -15.26 -9.32 6.49
C LEU A 444 -16.14 -10.07 7.46
N ALA A 445 -15.58 -10.44 8.60
CA ALA A 445 -16.26 -11.21 9.64
C ALA A 445 -16.69 -10.35 10.82
N GLY A 446 -17.78 -10.74 11.48
CA GLY A 446 -18.26 -10.08 12.69
C GLY A 446 -19.03 -8.80 12.44
N ILE A 447 -19.70 -8.65 11.30
CA ILE A 447 -20.55 -7.49 11.01
C ILE A 447 -21.76 -7.51 11.96
N THR A 448 -21.97 -6.39 12.66
CA THR A 448 -23.01 -6.26 13.70
C THR A 448 -24.09 -5.25 13.31
N ASN A 449 -25.12 -5.14 14.15
CA ASN A 449 -26.17 -4.14 13.99
C ASN A 449 -25.57 -2.71 13.93
N GLY A 450 -26.03 -1.89 12.99
CA GLY A 450 -25.48 -0.56 12.67
C GLY A 450 -24.11 -0.59 12.00
N GLY A 451 -23.58 -1.75 11.67
CA GLY A 451 -22.32 -1.88 10.95
C GLY A 451 -22.45 -1.36 9.51
N VAL A 452 -21.42 -0.65 9.04
CA VAL A 452 -21.34 -0.12 7.68
C VAL A 452 -20.10 -0.67 7.00
N VAL A 453 -20.30 -1.22 5.80
CA VAL A 453 -19.23 -1.65 4.89
C VAL A 453 -19.35 -0.84 3.60
N GLY A 454 -18.28 -0.15 3.20
CA GLY A 454 -18.31 0.71 2.02
C GLY A 454 -17.19 0.43 1.03
N PHE A 455 -17.55 0.56 -0.24
CA PHE A 455 -16.67 0.37 -1.40
C PHE A 455 -16.69 1.66 -2.24
N LYS A 456 -15.57 2.32 -2.35
CA LYS A 456 -15.41 3.56 -3.09
C LYS A 456 -14.36 3.39 -4.17
N TYR A 457 -14.64 3.57 -5.41
CA TYR A 457 -15.89 3.85 -6.13
C TYR A 457 -16.07 2.85 -7.24
N PHE A 458 -17.31 2.63 -7.68
CA PHE A 458 -17.61 1.92 -8.92
C PHE A 458 -17.86 2.91 -10.04
N GLY A 459 -17.32 2.63 -11.25
CA GLY A 459 -17.49 3.43 -12.44
C GLY A 459 -18.66 2.94 -13.29
N PHE A 460 -19.74 3.71 -13.36
CA PHE A 460 -20.89 3.41 -14.20
C PHE A 460 -20.87 4.22 -15.49
N GLY A 461 -21.54 3.74 -16.54
CA GLY A 461 -21.71 4.47 -17.78
C GLY A 461 -20.55 4.46 -18.76
N GLY A 462 -19.74 3.42 -18.76
CA GLY A 462 -18.70 3.22 -19.77
C GLY A 462 -17.40 3.96 -19.49
N LEU A 463 -17.06 4.14 -18.23
CA LEU A 463 -15.83 4.77 -17.75
C LEU A 463 -14.58 3.94 -17.97
N ALA A 464 -14.68 2.75 -18.51
CA ALA A 464 -13.55 1.90 -18.86
C ALA A 464 -12.57 2.50 -19.89
N ARG A 465 -12.53 3.84 -20.04
CA ARG A 465 -11.67 4.49 -21.04
C ARG A 465 -10.18 4.36 -20.75
N ASP A 466 -9.78 4.14 -19.49
CA ASP A 466 -8.38 4.14 -19.12
C ASP A 466 -7.85 2.79 -18.61
N THR A 467 -8.67 1.78 -18.49
CA THR A 467 -8.22 0.40 -18.36
C THR A 467 -8.07 -0.18 -19.77
N LYS A 468 -6.90 -0.03 -20.37
CA LYS A 468 -6.55 -0.75 -21.60
C LYS A 468 -6.78 -2.24 -21.37
N GLY A 469 -7.76 -2.80 -22.09
CA GLY A 469 -8.07 -4.23 -22.03
C GLY A 469 -9.40 -4.60 -21.38
N VAL A 470 -10.02 -3.76 -20.59
CA VAL A 470 -11.39 -4.01 -20.09
C VAL A 470 -12.36 -3.66 -21.21
N LYS A 471 -12.77 -4.64 -21.99
CA LYS A 471 -13.88 -4.46 -22.96
C LYS A 471 -15.11 -3.98 -22.21
N ALA A 472 -15.63 -2.81 -22.55
CA ALA A 472 -16.94 -2.39 -22.11
C ALA A 472 -17.91 -3.53 -22.43
N PHE A 473 -18.54 -4.09 -21.40
CA PHE A 473 -19.54 -5.12 -21.59
C PHE A 473 -20.74 -4.51 -22.33
N ALA A 474 -20.79 -4.72 -23.63
CA ALA A 474 -21.98 -4.49 -24.46
C ALA A 474 -22.91 -5.71 -24.32
N GLY A 475 -23.46 -5.91 -23.14
CA GLY A 475 -24.53 -6.89 -22.93
C GLY A 475 -25.83 -6.29 -23.42
N THR A 476 -26.45 -6.87 -24.41
CA THR A 476 -27.82 -6.56 -24.79
C THR A 476 -28.76 -7.10 -23.71
N ALA A 477 -29.27 -6.23 -22.86
CA ALA A 477 -30.29 -6.59 -21.90
C ALA A 477 -31.59 -7.01 -22.65
N LYS A 478 -32.02 -8.22 -22.42
CA LYS A 478 -33.42 -8.63 -22.67
C LYS A 478 -34.10 -8.76 -21.31
N GLY A 479 -34.88 -7.78 -20.95
CA GLY A 479 -35.73 -7.78 -19.75
C GLY A 479 -34.90 -7.84 -18.47
N ASP A 480 -35.39 -7.35 -17.39
CA ASP A 480 -34.88 -7.43 -16.05
C ASP A 480 -33.68 -6.50 -15.72
N HIS A 481 -33.63 -6.12 -14.48
CA HIS A 481 -32.75 -5.10 -13.97
C HIS A 481 -31.32 -5.62 -13.72
N THR A 482 -30.38 -4.70 -13.56
CA THR A 482 -29.09 -4.99 -12.97
C THR A 482 -29.28 -5.55 -11.56
N MET A 483 -28.59 -6.65 -11.24
CA MET A 483 -28.60 -7.29 -9.93
C MET A 483 -27.34 -6.93 -9.16
N LEU A 484 -27.44 -6.71 -7.85
CA LEU A 484 -26.32 -6.79 -6.93
C LEU A 484 -26.36 -8.18 -6.28
N ASN A 485 -25.25 -8.88 -6.36
CA ASN A 485 -25.04 -10.19 -5.75
C ASN A 485 -24.02 -10.07 -4.62
N LEU A 486 -24.38 -10.53 -3.42
CA LEU A 486 -23.49 -10.62 -2.27
C LEU A 486 -23.31 -12.09 -1.91
N GLN A 487 -22.08 -12.54 -1.81
CA GLN A 487 -21.77 -13.83 -1.23
C GLN A 487 -21.48 -13.63 0.26
N LEU A 488 -22.23 -14.29 1.12
CA LEU A 488 -22.11 -14.15 2.57
C LEU A 488 -22.48 -15.43 3.30
N THR A 489 -22.09 -15.51 4.58
CA THR A 489 -22.47 -16.59 5.50
C THR A 489 -23.28 -15.99 6.63
N PRO A 490 -24.59 -16.34 6.79
CA PRO A 490 -25.40 -15.88 7.92
C PRO A 490 -24.84 -16.34 9.26
N GLY A 491 -24.90 -15.49 10.28
CA GLY A 491 -24.40 -15.80 11.63
C GLY A 491 -25.39 -16.58 12.51
N GLY A 492 -26.64 -16.77 12.06
CA GLY A 492 -27.65 -17.51 12.83
C GLY A 492 -28.25 -16.75 14.02
N HIS A 493 -28.18 -15.44 14.02
CA HIS A 493 -28.63 -14.57 15.13
C HIS A 493 -29.93 -13.82 14.83
N GLY A 494 -30.89 -14.49 14.20
CA GLY A 494 -32.17 -13.90 13.81
C GLY A 494 -32.17 -13.38 12.38
N SER A 495 -33.25 -12.66 12.00
CA SER A 495 -33.34 -12.02 10.70
C SER A 495 -32.39 -10.84 10.60
N VAL A 496 -31.81 -10.63 9.41
CA VAL A 496 -30.91 -9.52 9.11
C VAL A 496 -31.41 -8.78 7.89
N ARG A 497 -31.32 -7.47 7.92
CA ARG A 497 -31.59 -6.61 6.79
C ARG A 497 -30.34 -5.85 6.41
N ILE A 498 -29.96 -5.90 5.13
CA ILE A 498 -28.84 -5.18 4.58
C ILE A 498 -29.38 -4.09 3.66
N HIS A 499 -29.27 -2.84 4.09
CA HIS A 499 -29.63 -1.68 3.31
C HIS A 499 -28.52 -1.37 2.31
N VAL A 500 -28.81 -1.43 1.02
CA VAL A 500 -27.87 -1.10 -0.05
C VAL A 500 -27.98 0.38 -0.35
N MET A 501 -26.95 1.13 0.03
CA MET A 501 -26.90 2.58 -0.07
C MET A 501 -25.95 3.03 -1.18
N LEU A 502 -26.34 4.03 -1.96
CA LEU A 502 -25.53 4.64 -3.01
C LEU A 502 -25.05 6.02 -2.55
N ASP A 503 -23.78 6.34 -2.81
CA ASP A 503 -23.08 7.62 -2.58
C ASP A 503 -22.87 8.04 -1.11
N GLY A 504 -23.53 7.38 -0.19
CA GLY A 504 -23.32 7.60 1.25
C GLY A 504 -24.04 6.55 2.08
N PRO A 505 -23.53 6.22 3.28
CA PRO A 505 -24.17 5.25 4.15
C PRO A 505 -25.43 5.78 4.84
N TYR A 506 -25.62 7.11 4.87
CA TYR A 506 -26.71 7.76 5.59
C TYR A 506 -27.49 8.70 4.67
N ALA A 507 -28.83 8.65 4.74
CA ALA A 507 -29.74 9.50 3.99
C ALA A 507 -29.94 10.85 4.68
N ASN A 508 -28.86 11.63 4.83
CA ASN A 508 -28.87 12.95 5.47
C ASN A 508 -28.12 14.00 4.62
N ASP A 509 -28.11 15.25 5.05
CA ASP A 509 -27.52 16.37 4.30
C ASP A 509 -26.01 16.25 4.12
N THR A 510 -25.31 15.60 5.04
CA THR A 510 -23.86 15.39 4.99
C THR A 510 -23.48 14.37 3.93
N TRP A 511 -24.09 13.19 4.01
CA TRP A 511 -23.72 12.05 3.17
C TRP A 511 -24.52 11.97 1.87
N LYS A 512 -25.78 12.45 1.91
CA LYS A 512 -26.72 12.39 0.77
C LYS A 512 -26.92 10.99 0.21
N GLY A 513 -26.72 9.98 1.08
CA GLY A 513 -26.89 8.58 0.72
C GLY A 513 -28.32 8.28 0.29
N ARG A 514 -28.44 7.39 -0.67
CA ARG A 514 -29.74 6.96 -1.21
C ARG A 514 -29.85 5.45 -1.13
N GLU A 515 -30.87 4.95 -0.42
CA GLU A 515 -31.18 3.52 -0.45
C GLU A 515 -31.68 3.12 -1.84
N ILE A 516 -31.10 2.09 -2.41
CA ILE A 516 -31.43 1.58 -3.74
C ILE A 516 -32.00 0.17 -3.71
N ALA A 517 -31.77 -0.58 -2.63
CA ALA A 517 -32.33 -1.92 -2.42
C ALA A 517 -32.17 -2.32 -0.94
N VAL A 518 -32.88 -3.40 -0.57
CA VAL A 518 -32.71 -4.07 0.73
C VAL A 518 -32.58 -5.56 0.48
N ILE A 519 -31.61 -6.20 1.13
CA ILE A 519 -31.42 -7.66 1.14
C ILE A 519 -31.89 -8.17 2.50
N ASP A 520 -32.88 -9.02 2.52
CA ASP A 520 -33.38 -9.69 3.73
C ASP A 520 -32.76 -11.08 3.86
N ILE A 521 -32.14 -11.38 5.01
CA ILE A 521 -31.66 -12.70 5.39
C ILE A 521 -32.65 -13.26 6.42
N PRO A 522 -33.36 -14.35 6.12
CA PRO A 522 -34.34 -14.94 7.05
C PRO A 522 -33.68 -15.45 8.34
N ALA A 523 -34.45 -15.47 9.43
CA ALA A 523 -33.96 -15.94 10.72
C ALA A 523 -33.56 -17.45 10.74
N ASP A 524 -34.12 -18.23 9.83
CA ASP A 524 -33.86 -19.65 9.63
C ASP A 524 -32.85 -19.91 8.50
N ALA A 525 -32.19 -18.88 7.98
CA ALA A 525 -31.16 -19.03 6.97
C ALA A 525 -30.04 -19.96 7.46
N ARG A 526 -29.61 -20.88 6.59
CA ARG A 526 -28.50 -21.78 6.91
C ARG A 526 -27.21 -20.99 7.11
N GLN A 527 -26.44 -21.38 8.11
CA GLN A 527 -25.13 -20.79 8.39
C GLN A 527 -24.06 -21.37 7.46
N GLU A 528 -24.30 -21.26 6.16
CA GLU A 528 -23.39 -21.68 5.10
C GLU A 528 -23.26 -20.57 4.05
N ARG A 529 -22.14 -20.57 3.34
CA ARG A 529 -21.87 -19.58 2.30
C ARG A 529 -22.91 -19.69 1.18
N ALA A 530 -23.61 -18.60 0.90
CA ALA A 530 -24.63 -18.52 -0.12
C ALA A 530 -24.64 -17.12 -0.79
N THR A 531 -25.21 -17.07 -2.00
CA THR A 531 -25.39 -15.81 -2.73
C THR A 531 -26.78 -15.25 -2.47
N TYR A 532 -26.82 -13.99 -2.08
CA TYR A 532 -28.01 -13.19 -1.89
C TYR A 532 -28.04 -12.11 -2.97
N SER A 533 -29.08 -12.10 -3.78
CA SER A 533 -29.19 -11.21 -4.94
C SER A 533 -30.41 -10.31 -4.84
N VAL A 534 -30.24 -9.06 -5.23
CA VAL A 534 -31.33 -8.07 -5.26
C VAL A 534 -31.27 -7.22 -6.53
N PRO A 535 -32.41 -6.89 -7.14
CA PRO A 535 -32.43 -5.98 -8.27
C PRO A 535 -32.09 -4.55 -7.82
N VAL A 536 -31.23 -3.88 -8.58
CA VAL A 536 -30.77 -2.50 -8.33
C VAL A 536 -30.96 -1.62 -9.58
N PRO A 537 -32.20 -1.41 -10.04
CA PRO A 537 -32.45 -0.63 -11.25
C PRO A 537 -31.95 0.82 -11.16
N ALA A 538 -31.76 1.32 -9.95
CA ALA A 538 -31.26 2.67 -9.70
C ALA A 538 -29.84 2.92 -10.22
N VAL A 539 -29.04 1.87 -10.50
CA VAL A 539 -27.70 2.01 -11.09
C VAL A 539 -27.74 2.08 -12.62
N GLU A 540 -28.84 1.76 -13.22
CA GLU A 540 -29.02 1.79 -14.67
C GLU A 540 -29.03 3.24 -15.17
N GLY A 541 -28.16 3.51 -16.14
CA GLY A 541 -28.00 4.87 -16.69
C GLY A 541 -27.19 5.84 -15.85
N LEU A 542 -26.65 5.41 -14.69
CA LEU A 542 -25.66 6.19 -13.94
C LEU A 542 -24.42 6.45 -14.78
N LYS A 543 -23.78 7.59 -14.54
CA LYS A 543 -22.51 8.00 -15.15
C LYS A 543 -21.60 8.54 -14.08
N GLY A 544 -20.33 8.18 -14.13
CA GLY A 544 -19.37 8.67 -13.15
C GLY A 544 -19.06 7.63 -12.08
N LYS A 545 -18.37 8.08 -11.05
CA LYS A 545 -18.01 7.26 -9.88
C LYS A 545 -19.11 7.32 -8.85
N HIS A 546 -19.51 6.17 -8.35
CA HIS A 546 -20.51 6.05 -7.29
C HIS A 546 -20.04 5.10 -6.21
N ALA A 547 -20.19 5.49 -4.95
CA ALA A 547 -19.85 4.66 -3.80
C ALA A 547 -21.02 3.74 -3.43
N LEU A 548 -20.70 2.50 -3.06
CA LEU A 548 -21.64 1.52 -2.56
C LEU A 548 -21.41 1.29 -1.08
N TYR A 549 -22.46 1.34 -0.27
CA TYR A 549 -22.42 1.03 1.14
C TYR A 549 -23.48 -0.02 1.50
N LEU A 550 -23.11 -0.90 2.40
CA LEU A 550 -23.98 -1.90 3.01
C LEU A 550 -24.16 -1.50 4.48
N VAL A 551 -25.39 -1.16 4.87
CA VAL A 551 -25.72 -0.79 6.26
C VAL A 551 -26.56 -1.91 6.86
N THR A 552 -26.15 -2.43 7.99
CA THR A 552 -26.72 -3.64 8.59
C THR A 552 -27.73 -3.30 9.70
N GLU A 553 -28.90 -3.92 9.62
CA GLU A 553 -29.92 -3.92 10.68
C GLU A 553 -30.18 -5.37 11.13
N GLY A 554 -30.23 -5.59 12.43
CA GLY A 554 -30.49 -6.93 13.00
C GLY A 554 -30.43 -6.93 14.51
N ALA A 555 -30.28 -8.10 15.10
CA ALA A 555 -30.17 -8.25 16.54
C ALA A 555 -28.89 -7.58 17.09
N ASP A 556 -28.99 -6.98 18.28
CA ASP A 556 -27.84 -6.47 19.00
C ASP A 556 -27.02 -7.63 19.59
N LEU A 557 -25.84 -7.83 19.03
CA LEU A 557 -24.88 -8.82 19.51
C LEU A 557 -23.90 -8.19 20.49
N ARG A 558 -23.52 -8.94 21.52
CA ARG A 558 -22.40 -8.53 22.37
C ARG A 558 -21.11 -8.61 21.56
N PRO A 559 -20.32 -7.51 21.50
CA PRO A 559 -19.06 -7.54 20.79
C PRO A 559 -18.13 -8.62 21.37
N THR A 560 -17.52 -9.42 20.51
CA THR A 560 -16.38 -10.26 20.87
C THR A 560 -15.13 -9.37 20.84
N PRO A 561 -14.38 -9.23 21.95
CA PRO A 561 -13.17 -8.44 21.93
C PRO A 561 -12.18 -8.98 20.89
N LEU A 562 -11.73 -8.13 19.99
CA LEU A 562 -10.61 -8.45 19.10
C LEU A 562 -9.30 -8.12 19.80
N ASP A 563 -8.31 -8.99 19.66
CA ASP A 563 -6.95 -8.64 20.05
C ASP A 563 -6.48 -7.47 19.19
N ARG A 564 -6.21 -6.35 19.84
CA ARG A 564 -5.78 -5.11 19.18
C ARG A 564 -4.27 -4.91 19.22
N ASN A 565 -3.53 -5.86 19.80
CA ASN A 565 -2.08 -5.77 19.83
C ASN A 565 -1.50 -6.15 18.46
N PRO A 566 -1.04 -5.19 17.63
CA PRO A 566 -0.51 -5.46 16.30
C PRO A 566 0.80 -6.27 16.34
N TYR A 567 1.45 -6.37 17.48
CA TYR A 567 2.71 -7.08 17.69
C TYR A 567 2.52 -8.45 18.36
N ASN A 568 1.29 -8.88 18.60
CA ASN A 568 1.03 -10.18 19.16
C ASN A 568 1.36 -11.27 18.13
N ARG A 569 2.32 -12.13 18.45
CA ARG A 569 2.89 -13.12 17.52
C ARG A 569 2.11 -14.44 17.47
N SER A 570 1.03 -14.58 18.17
CA SER A 570 0.13 -15.74 18.10
C SER A 570 -0.88 -15.79 19.26
N PRO A 571 -1.91 -16.62 19.24
CA PRO A 571 -2.43 -17.39 18.12
C PRO A 571 -3.32 -16.56 17.19
N LYS A 572 -3.77 -17.16 16.06
CA LYS A 572 -4.80 -16.56 15.19
C LYS A 572 -5.95 -16.00 16.06
N PRO A 573 -6.33 -14.73 15.91
CA PRO A 573 -7.46 -14.18 16.64
C PRO A 573 -8.71 -15.00 16.38
N GLN A 574 -9.50 -15.22 17.42
CA GLN A 574 -10.77 -15.90 17.24
C GLN A 574 -11.70 -15.06 16.37
N ARG A 575 -12.31 -15.69 15.35
CA ARG A 575 -13.25 -15.02 14.45
C ARG A 575 -14.41 -14.44 15.27
N PRO A 576 -14.73 -13.14 15.15
CA PRO A 576 -15.80 -12.54 15.94
C PRO A 576 -17.17 -13.04 15.51
N GLN A 577 -18.09 -13.13 16.43
CA GLN A 577 -19.50 -13.36 16.11
C GLN A 577 -20.09 -12.12 15.43
N GLY A 578 -20.86 -12.35 14.37
CA GLY A 578 -21.56 -11.30 13.64
C GLY A 578 -22.94 -11.77 13.16
N LEU A 579 -23.70 -10.85 12.64
CA LEU A 579 -24.96 -11.13 11.98
C LEU A 579 -24.74 -11.90 10.68
N PHE A 580 -23.64 -11.62 10.01
CA PHE A 580 -23.13 -12.37 8.86
C PHE A 580 -21.64 -12.06 8.64
N ASP A 581 -21.00 -12.91 7.85
CA ASP A 581 -19.69 -12.67 7.27
C ASP A 581 -19.85 -12.40 5.78
N LEU A 582 -19.23 -11.32 5.28
CA LEU A 582 -19.28 -10.95 3.86
C LEU A 582 -18.01 -11.45 3.16
N HIS A 583 -18.19 -12.15 2.04
CA HIS A 583 -17.09 -12.75 1.27
C HIS A 583 -16.76 -11.96 0.00
N SER A 584 -17.77 -11.71 -0.84
CA SER A 584 -17.57 -11.02 -2.13
C SER A 584 -18.84 -10.37 -2.63
N LEU A 585 -18.68 -9.53 -3.64
CA LEU A 585 -19.77 -8.83 -4.32
C LEU A 585 -19.50 -8.69 -5.82
N GLU A 586 -20.57 -8.64 -6.60
CA GLU A 586 -20.55 -8.23 -8.00
C GLU A 586 -21.90 -7.68 -8.45
N PHE A 587 -21.86 -6.84 -9.48
CA PHE A 587 -23.08 -6.52 -10.22
C PHE A 587 -23.17 -7.38 -11.48
N THR A 588 -24.39 -7.84 -11.82
CA THR A 588 -24.65 -8.54 -13.07
C THR A 588 -25.78 -7.87 -13.84
N LYS A 589 -25.60 -7.74 -15.15
CA LYS A 589 -26.71 -7.35 -16.04
C LYS A 589 -27.55 -8.59 -16.36
N ALA A 590 -28.78 -8.37 -16.81
CA ALA A 590 -29.63 -9.44 -17.33
C ALA A 590 -28.88 -10.26 -18.39
N GLY A 591 -28.93 -11.58 -18.23
CA GLY A 591 -28.25 -12.53 -19.11
C GLY A 591 -26.74 -12.74 -18.85
N MET A 592 -26.15 -12.04 -17.86
CA MET A 592 -24.81 -12.36 -17.36
C MET A 592 -24.89 -13.50 -16.36
N ALA A 593 -23.94 -14.43 -16.45
CA ALA A 593 -23.75 -15.43 -15.42
C ALA A 593 -23.17 -14.77 -14.15
N CYS A 594 -23.68 -15.17 -12.99
CA CYS A 594 -23.06 -14.79 -11.73
C CYS A 594 -21.80 -15.64 -11.51
N THR A 595 -20.65 -15.00 -11.28
CA THR A 595 -19.37 -15.68 -11.04
C THR A 595 -19.03 -15.76 -9.56
N ILE A 596 -19.86 -15.16 -8.69
CA ILE A 596 -19.59 -15.03 -7.26
C ILE A 596 -19.60 -16.40 -6.54
N ASP A 597 -20.31 -17.38 -7.10
CA ASP A 597 -20.41 -18.74 -6.56
C ASP A 597 -19.30 -19.68 -7.08
N GLU A 598 -18.35 -19.17 -7.87
CA GLU A 598 -17.19 -19.97 -8.29
C GLU A 598 -16.47 -20.51 -7.06
N LYS A 599 -16.23 -21.83 -7.08
CA LYS A 599 -15.55 -22.51 -5.97
C LYS A 599 -14.08 -22.11 -5.95
N PRO A 600 -13.49 -21.97 -4.75
CA PRO A 600 -12.06 -21.74 -4.66
C PRO A 600 -11.27 -22.91 -5.26
N ILE A 601 -10.03 -22.64 -5.65
CA ILE A 601 -9.10 -23.69 -6.07
C ILE A 601 -8.85 -24.61 -4.88
N VAL A 602 -9.30 -25.85 -4.99
CA VAL A 602 -9.15 -26.85 -3.91
C VAL A 602 -8.16 -27.95 -4.30
N LYS A 603 -7.71 -27.96 -5.55
CA LYS A 603 -6.84 -28.98 -6.10
C LYS A 603 -6.02 -28.43 -7.25
N ILE A 604 -4.75 -28.80 -7.28
CA ILE A 604 -3.83 -28.51 -8.38
C ILE A 604 -3.21 -29.82 -8.82
N THR A 605 -3.07 -29.98 -10.12
CA THR A 605 -2.35 -31.13 -10.69
C THR A 605 -1.24 -30.64 -11.61
N VAL A 606 -0.11 -31.32 -11.58
CA VAL A 606 0.99 -31.11 -12.54
C VAL A 606 1.25 -32.45 -13.21
N ASP A 607 1.16 -32.48 -14.54
CA ASP A 607 1.31 -33.69 -15.35
C ASP A 607 0.40 -34.84 -14.88
N GLY A 608 -0.83 -34.48 -14.45
CA GLY A 608 -1.82 -35.43 -13.95
C GLY A 608 -1.61 -35.87 -12.48
N HIS A 609 -0.56 -35.43 -11.82
CA HIS A 609 -0.30 -35.75 -10.41
C HIS A 609 -0.77 -34.60 -9.51
N GLU A 610 -1.48 -34.95 -8.44
CA GLU A 610 -1.95 -33.97 -7.47
C GLU A 610 -0.80 -33.35 -6.70
N VAL A 611 -0.78 -32.00 -6.62
CA VAL A 611 0.14 -31.24 -5.80
C VAL A 611 -0.51 -30.95 -4.46
N ALA A 612 0.15 -31.31 -3.37
CA ALA A 612 -0.34 -31.02 -2.03
C ALA A 612 -0.44 -29.51 -1.81
N LEU A 613 -1.64 -29.03 -1.47
CA LEU A 613 -1.85 -27.63 -1.08
C LEU A 613 -1.46 -27.45 0.38
N PRO A 614 -0.50 -26.58 0.70
CA PRO A 614 -0.10 -26.36 2.08
C PRO A 614 -1.22 -25.65 2.84
N THR A 615 -1.44 -26.07 4.08
CA THR A 615 -2.38 -25.45 5.02
C THR A 615 -1.73 -24.38 5.89
N GLN A 616 -0.40 -24.17 5.73
CA GLN A 616 0.38 -23.19 6.46
C GLN A 616 1.42 -22.57 5.51
N PRO A 617 1.90 -21.36 5.79
CA PRO A 617 2.97 -20.75 5.02
C PRO A 617 4.19 -21.67 4.92
N GLN A 618 4.73 -21.79 3.72
CA GLN A 618 5.89 -22.61 3.44
C GLN A 618 7.15 -21.74 3.40
N PHE A 619 8.27 -22.36 3.73
CA PHE A 619 9.58 -21.74 3.66
C PHE A 619 10.40 -22.47 2.61
N ALA A 620 10.96 -21.74 1.67
CA ALA A 620 11.81 -22.28 0.63
C ALA A 620 12.96 -21.34 0.31
N THR A 621 14.03 -21.90 -0.20
CA THR A 621 15.13 -21.10 -0.75
C THR A 621 15.00 -21.08 -2.26
N ASN A 622 14.87 -19.89 -2.84
CA ASN A 622 14.78 -19.72 -4.29
C ASN A 622 16.08 -20.01 -5.03
N ALA A 623 16.07 -19.91 -6.36
CA ALA A 623 17.24 -20.19 -7.19
C ALA A 623 18.46 -19.28 -6.91
N ASN A 624 18.25 -18.12 -6.28
CA ASN A 624 19.30 -17.18 -5.88
C ASN A 624 19.82 -17.46 -4.46
N GLY A 625 19.36 -18.53 -3.80
CA GLY A 625 19.76 -18.87 -2.42
C GLY A 625 19.07 -18.02 -1.36
N ILE A 626 18.03 -17.25 -1.72
CA ILE A 626 17.28 -16.38 -0.83
C ILE A 626 16.10 -17.17 -0.27
N MET A 627 15.90 -17.10 1.06
CA MET A 627 14.76 -17.75 1.70
C MET A 627 13.48 -16.98 1.40
N ASP A 628 12.53 -17.64 0.78
CA ASP A 628 11.18 -17.13 0.59
C ASP A 628 10.32 -17.57 1.80
N LEU A 629 9.81 -16.60 2.54
CA LEU A 629 9.11 -16.82 3.78
C LEU A 629 7.67 -16.37 3.66
N GLY A 630 6.74 -17.27 3.84
CA GLY A 630 5.44 -16.88 4.33
C GLY A 630 4.31 -16.76 3.34
N HIS A 631 4.40 -17.38 2.19
CA HIS A 631 3.21 -17.59 1.37
C HIS A 631 2.73 -19.03 1.43
N TYR A 632 1.44 -19.20 1.16
CA TYR A 632 0.88 -20.51 0.88
C TYR A 632 1.30 -20.92 -0.53
N GLN A 633 2.51 -21.46 -0.65
CA GLN A 633 3.08 -21.85 -1.93
C GLN A 633 3.04 -23.36 -2.08
N ALA A 634 2.56 -23.83 -3.20
CA ALA A 634 2.67 -25.23 -3.61
C ALA A 634 3.91 -25.37 -4.50
N TYR A 635 4.77 -26.31 -4.19
CA TYR A 635 5.98 -26.60 -4.94
C TYR A 635 5.82 -27.90 -5.73
N ALA A 636 6.02 -27.84 -7.03
CA ALA A 636 6.08 -28.99 -7.90
C ALA A 636 7.23 -28.84 -8.91
N PRO A 637 7.96 -29.92 -9.23
CA PRO A 637 8.95 -29.87 -10.28
C PRO A 637 8.24 -29.68 -11.62
N LEU A 638 8.61 -28.62 -12.34
CA LEU A 638 8.16 -28.36 -13.71
C LEU A 638 9.31 -28.60 -14.69
N HIS A 639 8.95 -29.03 -15.89
CA HIS A 639 9.85 -29.16 -17.02
C HIS A 639 9.17 -28.60 -18.27
N GLU A 640 9.92 -28.39 -19.33
CA GLU A 640 9.36 -27.92 -20.59
C GLU A 640 8.25 -28.87 -21.08
N GLY A 641 7.05 -28.34 -21.27
CA GLY A 641 5.85 -29.11 -21.66
C GLY A 641 5.00 -29.64 -20.51
N SER A 642 5.34 -29.33 -19.24
CA SER A 642 4.43 -29.68 -18.12
C SER A 642 3.07 -29.03 -18.29
N THR A 643 2.02 -29.77 -17.89
CA THR A 643 0.61 -29.31 -17.86
C THR A 643 0.18 -29.07 -16.43
N VAL A 644 -0.37 -27.88 -16.16
CA VAL A 644 -0.87 -27.47 -14.84
C VAL A 644 -2.39 -27.37 -14.86
#